data_a0093f9ee90cf8d675692a0ed839cf16
#
_entry.id   a0093f9ee90cf8d675692a0ed839cf16
#
_cell.length_a   1.000
_cell.length_b   1.000
_cell.length_c   1.000
_cell.angle_alpha   90.00
_cell.angle_beta   90.00
_cell.angle_gamma   90.00
#
_symmetry.space_group_name_H-M   'P 1'
#
loop_
_entity.id
_entity.type
_entity.pdbx_description
1 polymer ?
#
loop_
_entity_poly.entity_id
_entity_poly.type
_entity_poly.pdbx_seq_one_letter_code
_entity_poly.pdbx_strand_id
1 'polypeptide(L)'
;MKGAFDRLSQDVRGGMRSLLKYPVSCAVAVISLAGGIGATTATLLIRDVVFLRPPALYRDPGSLSKVQVGSPQHPIRGVGSPVPGSLFAIWRADLGEAMAAVAPEQTREVRTDDRRESVRIRRVTPNVFATLGVDAALGRTFAEDARGDRSRTAVVSHRVWRFLLNGRADVVGTRIWIGSDPYTVAGVMPERFWLSSMNSPIWIPLDAAAARAESGVEVVVRRPREQTPSSLAEHLQRGLATYVAGLPAADRQQSLKVSGLEGTPAGNSMPVALPWLLATAVLLTVVIACANVAILVIAQWTVREHEIAVRAALGASRGRIVRALVTESILLAATGGVFGILATLMLRGLIVRNAGPGVAFFDLSLEPRILIEAIGVTLLAGVAAGIGPALFETRRLHGNPMRTIAASDHLRQRWRHALVVLEIAVTVALLVVTGSMVNTYSRNYRRDIGFSTHPLILIRVEHEKGVSVARVRDHLAGLPGVANAAASTSLPFFAAGTMQRVSIERTGARAERAEVGAIGPDYFATLGVSMRAGRAFTNQDSPATRTAIVNELLASRLFPGRSAVGQTLWIGDTPHEVVGVVSTYKNTGLQPPERDAKTFVPIDPAETAKQMTFLVRAGADTAATEQAIRRGTPAVAAGTVVGSAVTLDAIIDISGQEILVGTAPLAPLIATGMLLTAAGIYGVLAFAIARRSREFAVRVAIGASHRHIVRLVTAHSVRLIAAGTICGIGVTFALGRVVRASGGGGSFLDPEWTAFAAPVVILAIVGAVATLVPARRVLRIDPARVLRL
;
A
#
# COMPACT_ATOMS: atom_id res chain seq x y z
N MET A 1 -27.68 14.79 41.16
CA MET A 1 -26.63 13.90 40.67
C MET A 1 -26.62 12.53 41.32
N LYS A 2 -26.71 12.36 42.65
CA LYS A 2 -26.71 11.05 43.35
C LYS A 2 -27.74 10.04 42.80
N GLY A 3 -29.01 10.45 42.61
CA GLY A 3 -30.04 9.52 42.11
C GLY A 3 -29.92 9.08 40.63
N ALA A 4 -29.11 9.75 39.80
CA ALA A 4 -28.79 9.29 38.45
C ALA A 4 -27.68 8.24 38.47
N PHE A 5 -26.70 8.40 39.35
CA PHE A 5 -25.59 7.47 39.54
C PHE A 5 -26.06 6.13 40.10
N ASP A 6 -26.97 6.17 41.12
CA ASP A 6 -27.54 4.96 41.71
C ASP A 6 -28.39 4.15 40.72
N ARG A 7 -29.14 4.83 39.83
CA ARG A 7 -29.88 4.18 38.75
C ARG A 7 -28.97 3.54 37.70
N LEU A 8 -27.86 4.20 37.33
CA LEU A 8 -26.90 3.66 36.39
C LEU A 8 -26.18 2.44 36.95
N SER A 9 -25.79 2.48 38.24
CA SER A 9 -25.15 1.35 38.91
C SER A 9 -26.08 0.13 39.02
N GLN A 10 -27.39 0.33 39.22
CA GLN A 10 -28.39 -0.73 39.19
C GLN A 10 -28.56 -1.32 37.78
N ASP A 11 -28.61 -0.48 36.72
CA ASP A 11 -28.69 -0.92 35.32
C ASP A 11 -27.45 -1.72 34.91
N VAL A 12 -26.25 -1.29 35.34
CA VAL A 12 -24.98 -2.01 35.08
C VAL A 12 -24.97 -3.38 35.81
N ARG A 13 -25.31 -3.43 37.10
CA ARG A 13 -25.37 -4.70 37.84
C ARG A 13 -26.42 -5.65 37.26
N GLY A 14 -27.58 -5.11 36.87
CA GLY A 14 -28.62 -5.86 36.16
C GLY A 14 -28.15 -6.43 34.82
N GLY A 15 -27.49 -5.62 34.03
CA GLY A 15 -26.90 -6.02 32.76
C GLY A 15 -25.86 -7.13 32.92
N MET A 16 -24.91 -6.99 33.85
CA MET A 16 -23.92 -8.03 34.14
C MET A 16 -24.53 -9.37 34.51
N ARG A 17 -25.53 -9.37 35.39
CA ARG A 17 -26.25 -10.62 35.79
C ARG A 17 -26.96 -11.25 34.57
N SER A 18 -27.54 -10.42 33.72
CA SER A 18 -28.22 -10.85 32.50
C SER A 18 -27.24 -11.53 31.53
N LEU A 19 -26.07 -10.94 31.34
CA LEU A 19 -25.03 -11.47 30.46
C LEU A 19 -24.51 -12.83 30.93
N LEU A 20 -24.31 -13.00 32.24
CA LEU A 20 -23.85 -14.26 32.83
C LEU A 20 -24.89 -15.41 32.71
N LYS A 21 -26.17 -15.08 32.54
CA LYS A 21 -27.25 -16.08 32.39
C LYS A 21 -27.26 -16.77 31.03
N TYR A 22 -26.69 -16.12 29.98
CA TYR A 22 -26.63 -16.65 28.60
C TYR A 22 -25.18 -16.64 28.02
N PRO A 23 -24.29 -17.46 28.60
CA PRO A 23 -22.83 -17.32 28.34
C PRO A 23 -22.45 -17.54 26.89
N VAL A 24 -23.07 -18.49 26.18
CA VAL A 24 -22.75 -18.81 24.79
C VAL A 24 -23.10 -17.65 23.85
N SER A 25 -24.29 -17.07 23.99
CA SER A 25 -24.70 -15.94 23.13
C SER A 25 -23.88 -14.68 23.42
N CYS A 26 -23.55 -14.46 24.71
CA CYS A 26 -22.67 -13.35 25.09
C CYS A 26 -21.25 -13.54 24.54
N ALA A 27 -20.70 -14.75 24.63
CA ALA A 27 -19.39 -15.04 24.07
C ALA A 27 -19.35 -14.78 22.55
N VAL A 28 -20.36 -15.21 21.79
CA VAL A 28 -20.45 -14.94 20.35
C VAL A 28 -20.57 -13.45 20.08
N ALA A 29 -21.37 -12.72 20.87
CA ALA A 29 -21.48 -11.25 20.71
C ALA A 29 -20.18 -10.54 21.04
N VAL A 30 -19.50 -10.92 22.14
CA VAL A 30 -18.19 -10.36 22.52
C VAL A 30 -17.13 -10.68 21.48
N ILE A 31 -17.06 -11.92 20.96
CA ILE A 31 -16.12 -12.30 19.90
C ILE A 31 -16.38 -11.51 18.60
N SER A 32 -17.65 -11.34 18.23
CA SER A 32 -18.03 -10.55 17.05
C SER A 32 -17.61 -9.08 17.18
N LEU A 33 -17.88 -8.48 18.36
CA LEU A 33 -17.48 -7.09 18.65
C LEU A 33 -15.95 -6.97 18.75
N ALA A 34 -15.29 -7.90 19.44
CA ALA A 34 -13.83 -7.91 19.56
C ALA A 34 -13.15 -8.01 18.18
N GLY A 35 -13.67 -8.87 17.31
CA GLY A 35 -13.21 -8.97 15.92
C GLY A 35 -13.41 -7.65 15.16
N GLY A 36 -14.64 -7.11 15.17
CA GLY A 36 -14.98 -5.88 14.47
C GLY A 36 -14.20 -4.66 14.96
N ILE A 37 -14.16 -4.46 16.28
CA ILE A 37 -13.45 -3.33 16.90
C ILE A 37 -11.93 -3.51 16.76
N GLY A 38 -11.42 -4.74 16.96
CA GLY A 38 -10.01 -5.05 16.82
C GLY A 38 -9.50 -4.85 15.40
N ALA A 39 -10.21 -5.36 14.38
CA ALA A 39 -9.87 -5.12 13.00
C ALA A 39 -9.93 -3.64 12.62
N THR A 40 -10.93 -2.92 13.11
CA THR A 40 -11.05 -1.47 12.95
C THR A 40 -9.86 -0.76 13.56
N THR A 41 -9.51 -1.06 14.81
CA THR A 41 -8.38 -0.43 15.52
C THR A 41 -7.06 -0.74 14.83
N ALA A 42 -6.83 -1.97 14.37
CA ALA A 42 -5.65 -2.36 13.62
C ALA A 42 -5.55 -1.61 12.28
N THR A 43 -6.66 -1.48 11.57
CA THR A 43 -6.68 -0.75 10.28
C THR A 43 -6.51 0.75 10.48
N LEU A 44 -7.09 1.33 11.52
CA LEU A 44 -6.88 2.73 11.90
C LEU A 44 -5.42 2.99 12.26
N LEU A 45 -4.78 2.08 13.01
CA LEU A 45 -3.35 2.16 13.32
C LEU A 45 -2.49 2.15 12.04
N ILE A 46 -2.75 1.21 11.13
CA ILE A 46 -1.99 1.12 9.88
C ILE A 46 -2.24 2.35 9.00
N ARG A 47 -3.49 2.80 8.89
CA ARG A 47 -3.84 4.04 8.16
C ARG A 47 -3.08 5.23 8.73
N ASP A 48 -3.07 5.36 10.04
CA ASP A 48 -2.39 6.46 10.73
C ASP A 48 -0.88 6.41 10.45
N VAL A 49 -0.24 5.29 10.69
CA VAL A 49 1.20 5.10 10.50
C VAL A 49 1.64 5.31 9.04
N VAL A 50 0.86 4.80 8.08
CA VAL A 50 1.25 4.82 6.67
C VAL A 50 0.92 6.16 6.00
N PHE A 51 -0.22 6.77 6.32
CA PHE A 51 -0.75 7.91 5.54
C PHE A 51 -0.81 9.23 6.30
N LEU A 52 -0.94 9.21 7.64
CA LEU A 52 -1.27 10.42 8.40
C LEU A 52 -0.18 10.82 9.39
N ARG A 53 0.51 9.84 10.00
CA ARG A 53 1.48 10.13 11.03
C ARG A 53 2.71 10.79 10.42
N PRO A 54 3.08 11.98 10.88
CA PRO A 54 4.35 12.57 10.49
C PRO A 54 5.53 11.74 11.07
N PRO A 55 6.73 11.84 10.50
CA PRO A 55 7.90 11.17 11.06
C PRO A 55 8.12 11.55 12.52
N ALA A 56 8.19 10.54 13.40
CA ALA A 56 8.14 10.71 14.87
C ALA A 56 9.26 11.60 15.46
N LEU A 57 10.37 11.73 14.74
CA LEU A 57 11.55 12.47 15.22
C LEU A 57 11.59 13.94 14.77
N TYR A 58 10.66 14.36 13.90
CA TYR A 58 10.65 15.73 13.40
C TYR A 58 10.00 16.67 14.40
N ARG A 59 10.71 17.76 14.72
CA ARG A 59 10.17 18.79 15.62
C ARG A 59 9.11 19.60 14.89
N ASP A 60 7.93 19.75 15.51
CA ASP A 60 6.79 20.50 14.98
C ASP A 60 6.49 20.17 13.50
N PRO A 61 6.16 18.90 13.20
CA PRO A 61 6.00 18.44 11.82
C PRO A 61 4.86 19.16 11.07
N GLY A 62 3.88 19.73 11.78
CA GLY A 62 2.81 20.53 11.21
C GLY A 62 3.29 21.85 10.56
N SER A 63 4.47 22.33 10.95
CA SER A 63 5.12 23.49 10.33
C SER A 63 5.96 23.13 9.09
N LEU A 64 6.17 21.85 8.82
CA LEU A 64 6.94 21.38 7.66
C LEU A 64 6.05 21.22 6.45
N SER A 65 6.55 21.62 5.30
CA SER A 65 5.90 21.41 4.01
C SER A 65 6.87 20.87 2.98
N LYS A 66 6.34 20.00 2.16
CA LYS A 66 6.98 19.46 0.97
C LYS A 66 6.52 20.24 -0.25
N VAL A 67 7.45 20.63 -1.10
CA VAL A 67 7.19 21.33 -2.35
C VAL A 67 7.46 20.40 -3.51
N GLN A 68 6.52 20.30 -4.43
CA GLN A 68 6.58 19.43 -5.61
C GLN A 68 6.19 20.22 -6.86
N VAL A 69 6.89 19.97 -7.94
CA VAL A 69 6.59 20.54 -9.25
C VAL A 69 6.33 19.42 -10.23
N GLY A 70 5.32 19.59 -11.06
CA GLY A 70 4.98 18.63 -12.08
C GLY A 70 4.65 19.30 -13.40
N SER A 71 4.77 18.54 -14.49
CA SER A 71 4.35 18.95 -15.81
C SER A 71 3.31 17.97 -16.36
N PRO A 72 2.61 18.29 -17.47
CA PRO A 72 1.72 17.33 -18.12
C PRO A 72 2.44 16.01 -18.49
N GLN A 73 3.75 16.11 -18.77
CA GLN A 73 4.59 14.95 -19.09
C GLN A 73 5.01 14.19 -17.84
N HIS A 74 5.25 14.91 -16.73
CA HIS A 74 5.63 14.37 -15.43
C HIS A 74 4.67 14.90 -14.35
N PRO A 75 3.44 14.37 -14.29
CA PRO A 75 2.47 14.83 -13.30
C PRO A 75 2.95 14.51 -11.87
N ILE A 76 2.58 15.37 -10.92
CA ILE A 76 2.92 15.17 -9.51
C ILE A 76 2.29 13.84 -9.03
N ARG A 77 3.16 12.88 -8.71
CA ARG A 77 2.79 11.56 -8.23
C ARG A 77 3.56 11.24 -6.95
N GLY A 78 2.88 11.22 -5.81
CA GLY A 78 3.45 10.81 -4.53
C GLY A 78 4.72 11.56 -4.12
N VAL A 79 5.75 10.84 -3.69
CA VAL A 79 7.01 11.40 -3.17
C VAL A 79 7.97 11.85 -4.27
N GLY A 80 7.81 11.37 -5.48
CA GLY A 80 8.82 11.39 -6.54
C GLY A 80 8.76 12.54 -7.55
N SER A 81 8.20 13.71 -7.21
CA SER A 81 8.20 14.87 -8.12
C SER A 81 9.23 15.91 -7.62
N PRO A 82 10.51 15.79 -8.06
CA PRO A 82 11.56 16.69 -7.63
C PRO A 82 11.38 18.07 -8.25
N VAL A 83 11.87 19.07 -7.55
CA VAL A 83 11.95 20.46 -8.01
C VAL A 83 13.25 20.63 -8.78
N PRO A 84 13.26 21.24 -9.98
CA PRO A 84 14.51 21.58 -10.66
C PRO A 84 15.43 22.40 -9.77
N GLY A 85 16.72 22.09 -9.72
CA GLY A 85 17.69 22.77 -8.85
C GLY A 85 17.79 24.27 -9.12
N SER A 86 17.63 24.69 -10.39
CA SER A 86 17.56 26.10 -10.77
C SER A 86 16.35 26.81 -10.16
N LEU A 87 15.18 26.17 -10.10
CA LEU A 87 13.98 26.71 -9.47
C LEU A 87 14.13 26.74 -7.92
N PHE A 88 14.71 25.70 -7.34
CA PHE A 88 15.07 25.69 -5.93
C PHE A 88 15.95 26.89 -5.57
N ALA A 89 16.94 27.22 -6.39
CA ALA A 89 17.84 28.36 -6.16
C ALA A 89 17.08 29.71 -6.17
N ILE A 90 16.08 29.87 -7.04
CA ILE A 90 15.20 31.05 -7.06
C ILE A 90 14.45 31.17 -5.75
N TRP A 91 13.79 30.11 -5.31
CA TRP A 91 12.99 30.11 -4.07
C TRP A 91 13.85 30.26 -2.81
N ARG A 92 15.05 29.66 -2.80
CA ARG A 92 15.97 29.76 -1.65
C ARG A 92 16.50 31.17 -1.48
N ALA A 93 16.69 31.93 -2.55
CA ALA A 93 17.08 33.33 -2.47
C ALA A 93 16.04 34.18 -1.69
N ASP A 94 14.76 33.78 -1.74
CA ASP A 94 13.65 34.48 -1.09
C ASP A 94 13.38 33.91 0.33
N LEU A 95 13.35 32.60 0.50
CA LEU A 95 13.01 31.93 1.77
C LEU A 95 14.22 31.62 2.67
N GLY A 96 15.44 31.77 2.17
CA GLY A 96 16.68 31.59 2.95
C GLY A 96 16.80 30.19 3.59
N GLU A 97 17.19 30.19 4.86
CA GLU A 97 17.44 28.94 5.63
C GLU A 97 16.15 28.19 6.03
N ALA A 98 14.98 28.76 5.81
CA ALA A 98 13.72 28.05 6.02
C ALA A 98 13.49 26.93 5.00
N MET A 99 14.23 26.95 3.88
CA MET A 99 14.14 25.98 2.80
C MET A 99 15.38 25.09 2.74
N ALA A 100 15.17 23.79 2.71
CA ALA A 100 16.21 22.78 2.57
C ALA A 100 15.97 21.89 1.35
N ALA A 101 17.05 21.37 0.76
CA ALA A 101 17.00 20.47 -0.38
C ALA A 101 17.76 19.16 -0.11
N VAL A 102 17.25 18.11 -0.72
CA VAL A 102 17.83 16.77 -0.71
C VAL A 102 18.02 16.34 -2.16
N ALA A 103 19.26 16.10 -2.57
CA ALA A 103 19.58 15.64 -3.92
C ALA A 103 19.15 14.17 -4.10
N PRO A 104 19.05 13.69 -5.35
CA PRO A 104 18.81 12.29 -5.64
C PRO A 104 19.81 11.36 -4.95
N GLU A 105 19.33 10.19 -4.60
CA GLU A 105 20.14 9.15 -3.95
C GLU A 105 21.20 8.63 -4.94
N GLN A 106 22.43 8.50 -4.46
CA GLN A 106 23.56 7.93 -5.19
C GLN A 106 24.14 6.78 -4.38
N THR A 107 24.55 5.72 -5.05
CA THR A 107 25.30 4.66 -4.39
C THR A 107 26.79 4.90 -4.59
N ARG A 108 27.57 4.89 -3.52
CA ARG A 108 29.02 5.08 -3.57
C ARG A 108 29.70 3.98 -2.78
N GLU A 109 30.94 3.64 -3.17
CA GLU A 109 31.77 2.81 -2.32
C GLU A 109 32.19 3.62 -1.09
N VAL A 110 31.91 3.06 0.07
CA VAL A 110 32.40 3.58 1.34
C VAL A 110 33.45 2.63 1.87
N ARG A 111 34.64 3.15 2.11
CA ARG A 111 35.77 2.43 2.68
C ARG A 111 36.02 2.93 4.10
N THR A 112 36.11 1.99 5.01
CA THR A 112 36.66 2.17 6.37
C THR A 112 38.01 1.49 6.44
N ASP A 113 38.67 1.54 7.55
CA ASP A 113 39.95 0.85 7.72
C ASP A 113 39.82 -0.66 7.51
N ASP A 114 38.69 -1.25 7.91
CA ASP A 114 38.51 -2.71 7.93
C ASP A 114 37.61 -3.23 6.78
N ARG A 115 36.80 -2.37 6.14
CA ARG A 115 35.75 -2.81 5.21
C ARG A 115 35.58 -1.88 4.02
N ARG A 116 35.09 -2.45 2.93
CA ARG A 116 34.58 -1.73 1.77
C ARG A 116 33.16 -2.20 1.47
N GLU A 117 32.24 -1.26 1.37
CA GLU A 117 30.84 -1.58 1.11
C GLU A 117 30.23 -0.50 0.21
N SER A 118 29.36 -0.92 -0.71
CA SER A 118 28.57 0.01 -1.52
C SER A 118 27.38 0.51 -0.70
N VAL A 119 27.39 1.80 -0.41
CA VAL A 119 26.44 2.44 0.50
C VAL A 119 25.69 3.54 -0.24
N ARG A 120 24.42 3.70 0.05
CA ARG A 120 23.62 4.79 -0.50
C ARG A 120 23.94 6.09 0.23
N ILE A 121 24.10 7.14 -0.54
CA ILE A 121 24.46 8.47 -0.06
C ILE A 121 23.48 9.49 -0.61
N ARG A 122 23.11 10.46 0.20
CA ARG A 122 22.38 11.63 -0.24
C ARG A 122 23.16 12.89 0.07
N ARG A 123 23.22 13.77 -0.93
CA ARG A 123 23.71 15.13 -0.69
C ARG A 123 22.55 15.98 -0.22
N VAL A 124 22.74 16.71 0.85
CA VAL A 124 21.70 17.52 1.48
C VAL A 124 22.22 18.92 1.80
N THR A 125 21.38 19.94 1.69
CA THR A 125 21.78 21.27 2.15
C THR A 125 22.09 21.23 3.65
N PRO A 126 23.15 21.93 4.14
CA PRO A 126 23.61 21.83 5.53
C PRO A 126 22.53 22.10 6.57
N ASN A 127 21.57 22.94 6.26
CA ASN A 127 20.44 23.30 7.11
C ASN A 127 19.33 22.23 7.20
N VAL A 128 19.39 21.12 6.44
CA VAL A 128 18.27 20.16 6.36
C VAL A 128 17.87 19.58 7.73
N PHE A 129 18.83 19.19 8.56
CA PHE A 129 18.54 18.62 9.87
C PHE A 129 17.96 19.67 10.83
N ALA A 130 18.48 20.91 10.78
CA ALA A 130 17.94 22.03 11.53
C ALA A 130 16.52 22.40 11.04
N THR A 131 16.30 22.37 9.72
CA THR A 131 14.96 22.57 9.13
C THR A 131 13.98 21.49 9.59
N LEU A 132 14.41 20.22 9.73
CA LEU A 132 13.59 19.12 10.25
C LEU A 132 13.50 19.15 11.80
N GLY A 133 14.39 19.89 12.47
CA GLY A 133 14.47 19.97 13.92
C GLY A 133 14.90 18.65 14.56
N VAL A 134 15.81 17.91 13.91
CA VAL A 134 16.33 16.62 14.40
C VAL A 134 17.80 16.72 14.70
N ASP A 135 18.15 16.38 15.93
CA ASP A 135 19.53 16.35 16.39
C ASP A 135 20.18 14.97 16.19
N ALA A 136 21.49 14.92 16.11
CA ALA A 136 22.23 13.67 16.06
C ALA A 136 22.15 12.94 17.43
N ALA A 137 22.06 11.61 17.40
CA ALA A 137 22.14 10.79 18.61
C ALA A 137 23.56 10.74 19.20
N LEU A 138 24.58 10.80 18.33
CA LEU A 138 25.98 10.91 18.69
C LEU A 138 26.63 12.00 17.85
N GLY A 139 27.45 12.85 18.46
CA GLY A 139 28.11 13.96 17.78
C GLY A 139 27.14 15.09 17.42
N ARG A 140 27.27 15.63 16.21
CA ARG A 140 26.46 16.76 15.71
C ARG A 140 26.04 16.55 14.27
N THR A 141 24.98 17.25 13.83
CA THR A 141 24.63 17.42 12.43
C THR A 141 25.55 18.44 11.75
N PHE A 142 25.30 18.80 10.50
CA PHE A 142 26.11 19.79 9.81
C PHE A 142 26.03 21.15 10.52
N ALA A 143 27.19 21.79 10.71
CA ALA A 143 27.25 23.14 11.24
C ALA A 143 26.92 24.16 10.13
N GLU A 144 26.43 25.33 10.51
CA GLU A 144 26.19 26.45 9.57
C GLU A 144 27.44 26.89 8.81
N ASP A 145 28.63 26.69 9.40
CA ASP A 145 29.92 26.97 8.77
C ASP A 145 30.33 25.97 7.69
N ALA A 146 29.55 24.89 7.52
CA ALA A 146 29.71 23.95 6.42
C ALA A 146 29.28 24.52 5.05
N ARG A 147 29.25 25.84 4.90
CA ARG A 147 28.99 26.60 3.67
C ARG A 147 30.18 26.47 2.72
N GLY A 148 30.25 25.36 1.99
CA GLY A 148 31.22 25.14 0.94
C GLY A 148 31.59 23.66 0.82
N ASP A 149 31.94 23.29 -0.39
CA ASP A 149 32.39 21.95 -0.82
C ASP A 149 33.63 21.46 -0.04
N ARG A 150 34.18 22.30 0.84
CA ARG A 150 35.38 22.02 1.64
C ARG A 150 35.13 21.34 2.97
N SER A 151 33.90 21.31 3.50
CA SER A 151 33.62 20.57 4.71
C SER A 151 33.35 19.10 4.38
N ARG A 152 34.39 18.30 4.28
CA ARG A 152 34.35 16.86 4.06
C ARG A 152 33.84 16.15 5.32
N THR A 153 32.63 16.51 5.74
CA THR A 153 31.94 15.90 6.89
C THR A 153 30.80 15.02 6.40
N ALA A 154 30.56 13.93 7.11
CA ALA A 154 29.44 13.02 6.84
C ALA A 154 28.61 12.82 8.11
N VAL A 155 27.29 12.77 7.95
CA VAL A 155 26.37 12.30 8.98
C VAL A 155 25.89 10.91 8.56
N VAL A 156 25.96 9.95 9.47
CA VAL A 156 25.64 8.56 9.17
C VAL A 156 24.36 8.12 9.86
N SER A 157 23.65 7.19 9.25
CA SER A 157 22.48 6.57 9.89
C SER A 157 22.92 5.61 11.02
N HIS A 158 22.02 5.34 11.96
CA HIS A 158 22.23 4.35 13.02
C HIS A 158 22.62 2.98 12.45
N ARG A 159 22.07 2.60 11.28
CA ARG A 159 22.42 1.35 10.61
C ARG A 159 23.87 1.31 10.13
N VAL A 160 24.33 2.37 9.47
CA VAL A 160 25.75 2.47 9.04
C VAL A 160 26.67 2.43 10.23
N TRP A 161 26.36 3.18 11.29
CA TRP A 161 27.13 3.14 12.53
C TRP A 161 27.23 1.73 13.11
N ARG A 162 26.11 1.01 13.21
CA ARG A 162 26.04 -0.30 13.83
C ARG A 162 26.71 -1.40 13.00
N PHE A 163 26.50 -1.41 11.68
CA PHE A 163 26.93 -2.51 10.81
C PHE A 163 28.23 -2.26 10.06
N LEU A 164 28.49 -1.01 9.61
CA LEU A 164 29.71 -0.68 8.87
C LEU A 164 30.82 -0.16 9.80
N LEU A 165 30.45 0.61 10.83
CA LEU A 165 31.37 1.21 11.79
C LEU A 165 31.40 0.46 13.14
N ASN A 166 30.89 -0.77 13.19
CA ASN A 166 30.92 -1.71 14.31
C ASN A 166 30.30 -1.17 15.62
N GLY A 167 29.42 -0.15 15.58
CA GLY A 167 28.76 0.41 16.76
C GLY A 167 29.70 1.08 17.74
N ARG A 168 30.88 1.53 17.31
CA ARG A 168 31.90 2.15 18.17
C ARG A 168 31.40 3.44 18.81
N ALA A 169 31.67 3.62 20.10
CA ALA A 169 31.28 4.84 20.80
C ALA A 169 32.11 6.09 20.36
N ASP A 170 33.34 5.86 19.89
CA ASP A 170 34.28 6.87 19.40
C ASP A 170 34.17 7.14 17.90
N VAL A 171 33.02 6.87 17.30
CA VAL A 171 32.77 7.01 15.84
C VAL A 171 32.88 8.45 15.36
N VAL A 172 32.53 9.43 16.19
CA VAL A 172 32.61 10.86 15.85
C VAL A 172 34.07 11.27 15.70
N GLY A 173 34.42 11.88 14.59
CA GLY A 173 35.79 12.23 14.23
C GLY A 173 36.52 11.13 13.44
N THR A 174 35.97 9.92 13.29
CA THR A 174 36.61 8.88 12.46
C THR A 174 36.53 9.25 10.98
N ARG A 175 37.56 8.83 10.24
CA ARG A 175 37.59 9.02 8.77
C ARG A 175 36.93 7.85 8.07
N ILE A 176 36.12 8.16 7.06
CA ILE A 176 35.59 7.23 6.09
C ILE A 176 35.91 7.78 4.70
N TRP A 177 36.14 6.91 3.74
CA TRP A 177 36.35 7.32 2.36
C TRP A 177 35.07 7.04 1.57
N ILE A 178 34.55 8.05 0.87
CA ILE A 178 33.41 7.96 0.01
C ILE A 178 33.93 8.13 -1.44
N GLY A 179 34.01 7.03 -2.17
CA GLY A 179 34.79 7.00 -3.42
C GLY A 179 36.26 7.24 -3.13
N SER A 180 36.84 8.28 -3.74
CA SER A 180 38.22 8.73 -3.51
C SER A 180 38.38 9.73 -2.38
N ASP A 181 37.29 10.33 -1.89
CA ASP A 181 37.33 11.47 -0.97
C ASP A 181 37.21 11.05 0.50
N PRO A 182 38.12 11.57 1.37
CA PRO A 182 38.02 11.34 2.80
C PRO A 182 36.94 12.25 3.43
N TYR A 183 36.05 11.67 4.23
CA TYR A 183 35.06 12.38 5.02
C TYR A 183 35.26 12.06 6.51
N THR A 184 34.99 13.03 7.35
CA THR A 184 34.98 12.85 8.80
C THR A 184 33.55 12.67 9.28
N VAL A 185 33.27 11.61 10.04
CA VAL A 185 31.96 11.38 10.64
C VAL A 185 31.69 12.47 11.68
N ALA A 186 30.72 13.36 11.39
CA ALA A 186 30.32 14.45 12.28
C ALA A 186 29.29 13.97 13.32
N GLY A 187 28.46 13.01 12.97
CA GLY A 187 27.46 12.48 13.88
C GLY A 187 26.71 11.28 13.33
N VAL A 188 25.95 10.66 14.22
CA VAL A 188 25.09 9.50 13.97
C VAL A 188 23.64 9.91 14.21
N MET A 189 22.77 9.66 13.25
CA MET A 189 21.34 9.94 13.40
C MET A 189 20.67 8.89 14.30
N PRO A 190 19.55 9.24 14.97
CA PRO A 190 18.78 8.30 15.78
C PRO A 190 18.28 7.08 14.97
N GLU A 191 18.04 5.96 15.65
CA GLU A 191 17.73 4.66 15.03
C GLU A 191 16.55 4.68 14.05
N ARG A 192 15.53 5.48 14.32
CA ARG A 192 14.30 5.57 13.50
C ARG A 192 14.30 6.76 12.55
N PHE A 193 15.41 7.46 12.43
CA PHE A 193 15.50 8.61 11.53
C PHE A 193 15.53 8.14 10.07
N TRP A 194 14.70 8.74 9.26
CA TRP A 194 14.71 8.59 7.79
C TRP A 194 14.42 9.95 7.13
N LEU A 195 14.97 10.16 5.97
CA LEU A 195 14.77 11.39 5.19
C LEU A 195 14.58 11.00 3.73
N SER A 196 13.39 11.28 3.20
CA SER A 196 12.97 11.00 1.81
C SER A 196 12.98 9.52 1.42
N SER A 197 13.86 8.71 1.99
CA SER A 197 13.95 7.27 1.82
C SER A 197 14.32 6.62 3.16
N MET A 198 13.70 5.49 3.47
CA MET A 198 14.05 4.68 4.64
C MET A 198 15.42 4.02 4.53
N ASN A 199 16.02 4.07 3.35
CA ASN A 199 17.26 3.38 3.01
C ASN A 199 18.45 4.32 2.75
N SER A 200 18.38 5.61 3.10
CA SER A 200 19.50 6.55 2.91
C SER A 200 20.47 6.50 4.11
N PRO A 201 21.60 5.81 4.03
CA PRO A 201 22.41 5.53 5.21
C PRO A 201 23.46 6.58 5.50
N ILE A 202 23.90 7.43 4.53
CA ILE A 202 24.90 8.49 4.73
C ILE A 202 24.42 9.78 4.06
N TRP A 203 24.58 10.88 4.76
CA TRP A 203 24.32 12.22 4.26
C TRP A 203 25.63 13.02 4.22
N ILE A 204 25.84 13.76 3.12
CA ILE A 204 26.98 14.67 2.94
C ILE A 204 26.48 16.03 2.50
N PRO A 205 27.21 17.12 2.74
CA PRO A 205 26.79 18.47 2.41
C PRO A 205 26.59 18.66 0.88
N LEU A 206 25.56 19.41 0.52
CA LEU A 206 25.26 19.90 -0.82
C LEU A 206 25.33 21.44 -0.76
N ASP A 207 26.30 22.04 -1.44
CA ASP A 207 26.36 23.48 -1.52
C ASP A 207 25.29 24.06 -2.46
N ALA A 208 25.08 25.38 -2.39
CA ALA A 208 24.05 26.08 -3.17
C ALA A 208 24.31 26.02 -4.69
N ALA A 209 25.57 26.04 -5.11
CA ALA A 209 25.91 25.97 -6.54
C ALA A 209 25.67 24.57 -7.08
N ALA A 210 26.07 23.54 -6.36
CA ALA A 210 25.80 22.16 -6.71
C ALA A 210 24.29 21.84 -6.68
N ALA A 211 23.54 22.39 -5.69
CA ALA A 211 22.10 22.26 -5.65
C ALA A 211 21.39 22.86 -6.87
N ARG A 212 21.88 24.02 -7.35
CA ARG A 212 21.37 24.66 -8.56
C ARG A 212 21.60 23.84 -9.84
N ALA A 213 22.70 23.12 -9.89
CA ALA A 213 23.08 22.28 -11.03
C ALA A 213 22.36 20.92 -11.06
N GLU A 214 21.66 20.53 -9.96
CA GLU A 214 20.91 19.28 -9.92
C GLU A 214 19.71 19.33 -10.88
N SER A 215 19.50 18.23 -11.60
CA SER A 215 18.32 18.05 -12.46
C SER A 215 17.01 18.07 -11.67
N GLY A 216 17.06 17.70 -10.40
CA GLY A 216 15.94 17.75 -9.49
C GLY A 216 16.34 17.49 -8.05
N VAL A 217 15.74 18.23 -7.11
CA VAL A 217 15.92 18.07 -5.68
C VAL A 217 14.57 17.93 -4.98
N GLU A 218 14.53 17.16 -3.90
CA GLU A 218 13.39 17.16 -3.00
C GLU A 218 13.49 18.37 -2.07
N VAL A 219 12.43 19.14 -1.96
CA VAL A 219 12.40 20.40 -1.21
C VAL A 219 11.50 20.30 -0.01
N VAL A 220 12.05 20.65 1.16
CA VAL A 220 11.32 20.79 2.41
C VAL A 220 11.44 22.22 2.91
N VAL A 221 10.32 22.77 3.38
CA VAL A 221 10.22 24.14 3.90
C VAL A 221 9.66 24.10 5.30
N ARG A 222 10.32 24.78 6.24
CA ARG A 222 9.76 25.08 7.56
C ARG A 222 9.02 26.39 7.51
N ARG A 223 7.70 26.34 7.64
CA ARG A 223 6.80 27.49 7.63
C ARG A 223 6.67 28.09 9.03
N PRO A 224 6.45 29.40 9.16
CA PRO A 224 5.86 29.97 10.36
C PRO A 224 4.52 29.28 10.69
N ARG A 225 4.19 29.14 11.96
CA ARG A 225 2.95 28.43 12.40
C ARG A 225 1.67 29.03 11.83
N GLU A 226 1.66 30.32 11.59
CA GLU A 226 0.51 31.06 11.05
C GLU A 226 0.31 30.88 9.55
N GLN A 227 1.34 30.43 8.84
CA GLN A 227 1.31 30.24 7.39
C GLN A 227 0.74 28.86 7.03
N THR A 228 -0.28 28.82 6.17
CA THR A 228 -0.84 27.57 5.63
C THR A 228 -0.02 27.05 4.44
N PRO A 229 -0.10 25.75 4.09
CA PRO A 229 0.50 25.24 2.86
C PRO A 229 0.01 25.96 1.60
N SER A 230 -1.24 26.43 1.59
CA SER A 230 -1.84 27.17 0.47
C SER A 230 -1.21 28.55 0.30
N SER A 231 -1.00 29.29 1.41
CA SER A 231 -0.36 30.62 1.35
C SER A 231 1.12 30.51 0.97
N LEU A 232 1.81 29.42 1.39
CA LEU A 232 3.16 29.15 0.90
C LEU A 232 3.15 28.85 -0.61
N ALA A 233 2.17 28.10 -1.10
CA ALA A 233 2.04 27.80 -2.53
C ALA A 233 1.85 29.10 -3.36
N GLU A 234 1.01 30.02 -2.92
CA GLU A 234 0.83 31.32 -3.56
C GLU A 234 2.13 32.14 -3.58
N HIS A 235 2.89 32.11 -2.48
CA HIS A 235 4.19 32.77 -2.41
C HIS A 235 5.18 32.19 -3.42
N LEU A 236 5.31 30.86 -3.49
CA LEU A 236 6.20 30.16 -4.39
C LEU A 236 5.79 30.28 -5.87
N GLN A 237 4.52 30.57 -6.16
CA GLN A 237 4.00 30.72 -7.52
C GLN A 237 4.70 31.84 -8.30
N ARG A 238 5.14 32.92 -7.64
CA ARG A 238 5.91 34.01 -8.27
C ARG A 238 7.26 33.52 -8.80
N GLY A 239 8.00 32.77 -7.99
CA GLY A 239 9.27 32.19 -8.40
C GLY A 239 9.10 31.16 -9.51
N LEU A 240 8.02 30.35 -9.46
CA LEU A 240 7.67 29.44 -10.53
C LEU A 240 7.39 30.18 -11.85
N ALA A 241 6.63 31.27 -11.82
CA ALA A 241 6.34 32.07 -13.02
C ALA A 241 7.62 32.62 -13.66
N THR A 242 8.57 33.10 -12.85
CA THR A 242 9.89 33.55 -13.32
C THR A 242 10.67 32.41 -13.97
N TYR A 243 10.67 31.23 -13.36
CA TYR A 243 11.32 30.04 -13.91
C TYR A 243 10.69 29.62 -15.24
N VAL A 244 9.36 29.51 -15.30
CA VAL A 244 8.59 29.09 -16.48
C VAL A 244 8.80 30.05 -17.67
N ALA A 245 8.92 31.35 -17.42
CA ALA A 245 9.19 32.35 -18.48
C ALA A 245 10.50 32.04 -19.25
N GLY A 246 11.48 31.44 -18.57
CA GLY A 246 12.76 31.03 -19.17
C GLY A 246 12.71 29.67 -19.90
N LEU A 247 11.61 28.92 -19.82
CA LEU A 247 11.49 27.61 -20.44
C LEU A 247 10.98 27.67 -21.89
N PRO A 248 11.33 26.67 -22.74
CA PRO A 248 10.71 26.47 -24.05
C PRO A 248 9.17 26.41 -23.93
N ALA A 249 8.46 26.86 -24.97
CA ALA A 249 6.98 26.92 -24.93
C ALA A 249 6.31 25.57 -24.60
N ALA A 250 6.90 24.45 -25.04
CA ALA A 250 6.39 23.11 -24.77
C ALA A 250 6.43 22.71 -23.27
N ASP A 251 7.36 23.29 -22.49
CA ASP A 251 7.61 22.95 -21.10
C ASP A 251 7.03 23.95 -20.09
N ARG A 252 6.33 24.98 -20.59
CA ARG A 252 5.79 26.06 -19.74
C ARG A 252 4.61 25.64 -18.88
N GLN A 253 3.97 24.53 -19.18
CA GLN A 253 2.86 24.03 -18.36
C GLN A 253 3.39 23.30 -17.12
N GLN A 254 3.70 24.07 -16.08
CA GLN A 254 4.13 23.52 -14.78
C GLN A 254 3.03 23.68 -13.74
N SER A 255 2.91 22.70 -12.86
CA SER A 255 2.00 22.70 -11.72
C SER A 255 2.80 22.66 -10.42
N LEU A 256 2.38 23.43 -9.44
CA LEU A 256 2.97 23.48 -8.09
C LEU A 256 2.03 22.82 -7.09
N LYS A 257 2.55 21.98 -6.23
CA LYS A 257 1.84 21.43 -5.10
C LYS A 257 2.68 21.59 -3.83
N VAL A 258 2.09 22.16 -2.81
CA VAL A 258 2.63 22.25 -1.46
C VAL A 258 1.75 21.43 -0.54
N SER A 259 2.34 20.52 0.20
CA SER A 259 1.63 19.62 1.13
C SER A 259 2.40 19.48 2.42
N GLY A 260 1.74 19.08 3.50
CA GLY A 260 2.41 18.69 4.75
C GLY A 260 3.33 17.47 4.56
N LEU A 261 4.24 17.28 5.52
CA LEU A 261 5.08 16.08 5.59
C LEU A 261 4.33 14.98 6.35
N GLU A 262 3.24 14.51 5.79
CA GLU A 262 2.42 13.45 6.39
C GLU A 262 2.70 12.10 5.72
N GLY A 263 2.57 11.04 6.50
CA GLY A 263 2.71 9.67 6.01
C GLY A 263 4.14 9.23 5.67
N THR A 264 4.24 8.04 5.15
CA THR A 264 5.50 7.43 4.73
C THR A 264 5.71 7.56 3.21
N PRO A 265 6.94 7.39 2.70
CA PRO A 265 7.19 7.34 1.26
C PRO A 265 6.32 6.29 0.55
N ALA A 266 6.12 5.13 1.17
CA ALA A 266 5.27 4.07 0.64
C ALA A 266 3.80 4.52 0.57
N GLY A 267 3.26 5.14 1.63
CA GLY A 267 1.89 5.66 1.64
C GLY A 267 1.66 6.76 0.59
N ASN A 268 2.64 7.63 0.41
CA ASN A 268 2.55 8.72 -0.56
C ASN A 268 2.65 8.26 -2.03
N SER A 269 3.17 7.06 -2.29
CA SER A 269 3.19 6.45 -3.63
C SER A 269 1.90 5.73 -3.99
N MET A 270 1.02 5.49 -3.02
CA MET A 270 -0.26 4.80 -3.20
C MET A 270 -1.34 5.73 -3.80
N PRO A 271 -2.35 5.17 -4.47
CA PRO A 271 -3.47 5.96 -5.00
C PRO A 271 -4.18 6.73 -3.88
N VAL A 272 -4.53 8.00 -4.13
CA VAL A 272 -5.25 8.89 -3.19
C VAL A 272 -6.59 8.27 -2.71
N ALA A 273 -7.18 7.41 -3.50
CA ALA A 273 -8.42 6.71 -3.15
C ALA A 273 -8.24 5.65 -2.04
N LEU A 274 -7.03 5.11 -1.84
CA LEU A 274 -6.81 3.98 -0.93
C LEU A 274 -7.14 4.28 0.54
N PRO A 275 -6.74 5.43 1.14
CA PRO A 275 -7.16 5.79 2.50
C PRO A 275 -8.68 5.86 2.67
N TRP A 276 -9.40 6.38 1.67
CA TRP A 276 -10.87 6.45 1.67
C TRP A 276 -11.52 5.07 1.55
N LEU A 277 -10.94 4.18 0.75
CA LEU A 277 -11.38 2.80 0.64
C LEU A 277 -11.21 2.05 1.95
N LEU A 278 -10.06 2.21 2.62
CA LEU A 278 -9.83 1.64 3.94
C LEU A 278 -10.80 2.20 4.97
N ALA A 279 -11.05 3.51 4.99
CA ALA A 279 -12.02 4.13 5.89
C ALA A 279 -13.43 3.60 5.66
N THR A 280 -13.84 3.42 4.40
CA THR A 280 -15.14 2.85 4.03
C THR A 280 -15.25 1.39 4.47
N ALA A 281 -14.21 0.58 4.25
CA ALA A 281 -14.18 -0.81 4.67
C ALA A 281 -14.27 -0.95 6.20
N VAL A 282 -13.57 -0.08 6.94
CA VAL A 282 -13.67 0.01 8.41
C VAL A 282 -15.09 0.34 8.84
N LEU A 283 -15.70 1.38 8.27
CA LEU A 283 -17.06 1.79 8.59
C LEU A 283 -18.06 0.64 8.36
N LEU A 284 -17.96 -0.03 7.21
CA LEU A 284 -18.81 -1.17 6.88
C LEU A 284 -18.61 -2.33 7.86
N THR A 285 -17.37 -2.63 8.25
CA THR A 285 -17.06 -3.69 9.22
C THR A 285 -17.70 -3.40 10.59
N VAL A 286 -17.64 -2.14 11.04
CA VAL A 286 -18.31 -1.71 12.29
C VAL A 286 -19.82 -1.85 12.18
N VAL A 287 -20.43 -1.38 11.09
CA VAL A 287 -21.87 -1.49 10.85
C VAL A 287 -22.31 -2.96 10.88
N ILE A 288 -21.55 -3.85 10.26
CA ILE A 288 -21.82 -5.29 10.26
C ILE A 288 -21.71 -5.87 11.67
N ALA A 289 -20.63 -5.55 12.41
CA ALA A 289 -20.49 -6.00 13.80
C ALA A 289 -21.65 -5.56 14.67
N CYS A 290 -22.08 -4.29 14.55
CA CYS A 290 -23.26 -3.77 15.24
C CYS A 290 -24.53 -4.53 14.86
N ALA A 291 -24.72 -4.82 13.59
CA ALA A 291 -25.87 -5.54 13.08
C ALA A 291 -25.94 -6.98 13.63
N ASN A 292 -24.81 -7.69 13.64
CA ASN A 292 -24.73 -9.05 14.21
C ASN A 292 -25.06 -9.07 15.69
N VAL A 293 -24.52 -8.11 16.45
CA VAL A 293 -24.84 -7.97 17.87
C VAL A 293 -26.32 -7.64 18.07
N ALA A 294 -26.88 -6.72 17.28
CA ALA A 294 -28.30 -6.40 17.32
C ALA A 294 -29.18 -7.64 17.07
N ILE A 295 -28.81 -8.50 16.11
CA ILE A 295 -29.50 -9.76 15.85
C ILE A 295 -29.44 -10.70 17.06
N LEU A 296 -28.27 -10.84 17.69
CA LEU A 296 -28.10 -11.69 18.87
C LEU A 296 -28.86 -11.15 20.09
N VAL A 297 -28.83 -9.85 20.30
CA VAL A 297 -29.55 -9.15 21.37
C VAL A 297 -31.07 -9.33 21.20
N ILE A 298 -31.59 -9.15 19.97
CA ILE A 298 -33.01 -9.40 19.66
C ILE A 298 -33.38 -10.87 19.99
N ALA A 299 -32.54 -11.82 19.60
CA ALA A 299 -32.76 -13.23 19.85
C ALA A 299 -32.82 -13.53 21.37
N GLN A 300 -31.94 -12.93 22.15
CA GLN A 300 -31.96 -13.05 23.63
C GLN A 300 -33.23 -12.43 24.26
N TRP A 301 -33.66 -11.27 23.77
CA TRP A 301 -34.83 -10.59 24.30
C TRP A 301 -36.15 -11.31 23.96
N THR A 302 -36.21 -11.97 22.81
CA THR A 302 -37.38 -12.81 22.47
C THR A 302 -37.56 -13.95 23.49
N VAL A 303 -36.48 -14.51 24.02
CA VAL A 303 -36.54 -15.52 25.08
C VAL A 303 -36.99 -14.90 26.45
N ARG A 304 -36.73 -13.58 26.63
CA ARG A 304 -37.03 -12.82 27.86
C ARG A 304 -38.29 -11.95 27.74
N GLU A 305 -39.10 -12.15 26.71
CA GLU A 305 -40.29 -11.34 26.42
C GLU A 305 -41.24 -11.30 27.63
N HIS A 306 -41.41 -12.42 28.31
CA HIS A 306 -42.24 -12.50 29.54
C HIS A 306 -41.69 -11.66 30.71
N GLU A 307 -40.39 -11.69 30.97
CA GLU A 307 -39.73 -10.87 31.99
C GLU A 307 -39.89 -9.36 31.70
N ILE A 308 -39.74 -8.95 30.45
CA ILE A 308 -39.90 -7.55 30.01
C ILE A 308 -41.39 -7.12 30.14
N ALA A 309 -42.32 -8.01 29.76
CA ALA A 309 -43.75 -7.76 29.90
C ALA A 309 -44.18 -7.59 31.37
N VAL A 310 -43.68 -8.42 32.29
CA VAL A 310 -43.90 -8.28 33.72
C VAL A 310 -43.38 -6.94 34.24
N ARG A 311 -42.19 -6.52 33.85
CA ARG A 311 -41.64 -5.21 34.24
C ARG A 311 -42.49 -4.05 33.74
N ALA A 312 -43.03 -4.15 32.52
CA ALA A 312 -43.92 -3.15 31.94
C ALA A 312 -45.25 -3.11 32.69
N ALA A 313 -45.82 -4.27 33.05
CA ALA A 313 -47.06 -4.38 33.87
C ALA A 313 -46.87 -3.81 35.27
N LEU A 314 -45.68 -3.91 35.87
CA LEU A 314 -45.33 -3.33 37.16
C LEU A 314 -45.03 -1.81 37.07
N GLY A 315 -45.32 -1.15 35.96
CA GLY A 315 -45.22 0.29 35.79
C GLY A 315 -43.83 0.82 35.32
N ALA A 316 -42.95 -0.02 34.79
CA ALA A 316 -41.68 0.46 34.24
C ALA A 316 -41.94 1.31 32.99
N SER A 317 -41.46 2.58 32.97
CA SER A 317 -41.58 3.47 31.84
C SER A 317 -40.74 2.97 30.66
N ARG A 318 -41.16 3.29 29.43
CA ARG A 318 -40.45 2.96 28.19
C ARG A 318 -38.97 3.36 28.23
N GLY A 319 -38.69 4.58 28.72
CA GLY A 319 -37.32 5.10 28.82
C GLY A 319 -36.45 4.27 29.77
N ARG A 320 -37.05 3.68 30.85
CA ARG A 320 -36.31 2.81 31.77
C ARG A 320 -35.96 1.47 31.12
N ILE A 321 -36.88 0.88 30.34
CA ILE A 321 -36.64 -0.38 29.63
C ILE A 321 -35.57 -0.15 28.52
N VAL A 322 -35.73 0.90 27.71
CA VAL A 322 -34.75 1.25 26.64
C VAL A 322 -33.38 1.47 27.26
N ARG A 323 -33.26 2.26 28.33
CA ARG A 323 -31.99 2.53 29.00
C ARG A 323 -31.32 1.26 29.52
N ALA A 324 -32.07 0.38 30.17
CA ALA A 324 -31.53 -0.89 30.67
C ALA A 324 -30.97 -1.77 29.51
N LEU A 325 -31.71 -1.87 28.39
CA LEU A 325 -31.32 -2.65 27.23
C LEU A 325 -30.11 -2.06 26.50
N VAL A 326 -30.07 -0.72 26.39
CA VAL A 326 -28.88 -0.03 25.77
C VAL A 326 -27.66 -0.17 26.68
N THR A 327 -27.83 -0.08 28.01
CA THR A 327 -26.75 -0.33 28.99
C THR A 327 -26.18 -1.75 28.86
N GLU A 328 -27.02 -2.76 28.67
CA GLU A 328 -26.59 -4.14 28.41
C GLU A 328 -25.76 -4.26 27.11
N SER A 329 -26.21 -3.61 26.05
CA SER A 329 -25.47 -3.58 24.76
C SER A 329 -24.15 -2.82 24.87
N ILE A 330 -24.08 -1.72 25.61
CA ILE A 330 -22.85 -0.98 25.87
C ILE A 330 -21.84 -1.82 26.66
N LEU A 331 -22.30 -2.59 27.65
CA LEU A 331 -21.46 -3.51 28.43
C LEU A 331 -20.87 -4.60 27.54
N LEU A 332 -21.66 -5.17 26.63
CA LEU A 332 -21.19 -6.13 25.64
C LEU A 332 -20.13 -5.48 24.70
N ALA A 333 -20.41 -4.26 24.25
CA ALA A 333 -19.48 -3.54 23.39
C ALA A 333 -18.19 -3.14 24.11
N ALA A 334 -18.28 -2.74 25.37
CA ALA A 334 -17.11 -2.42 26.19
C ALA A 334 -16.20 -3.64 26.41
N THR A 335 -16.78 -4.80 26.72
CA THR A 335 -16.02 -6.06 26.84
C THR A 335 -15.41 -6.47 25.51
N GLY A 336 -16.19 -6.41 24.42
CA GLY A 336 -15.69 -6.65 23.06
C GLY A 336 -14.58 -5.67 22.67
N GLY A 337 -14.72 -4.40 23.01
CA GLY A 337 -13.71 -3.36 22.77
C GLY A 337 -12.39 -3.63 23.47
N VAL A 338 -12.43 -4.01 24.75
CA VAL A 338 -11.22 -4.39 25.51
C VAL A 338 -10.50 -5.56 24.81
N PHE A 339 -11.23 -6.63 24.51
CA PHE A 339 -10.65 -7.78 23.80
C PHE A 339 -10.17 -7.43 22.40
N GLY A 340 -10.85 -6.53 21.68
CA GLY A 340 -10.44 -6.04 20.37
C GLY A 340 -9.14 -5.25 20.42
N ILE A 341 -8.99 -4.34 21.40
CA ILE A 341 -7.74 -3.60 21.61
C ILE A 341 -6.60 -4.55 22.00
N LEU A 342 -6.86 -5.51 22.90
CA LEU A 342 -5.88 -6.53 23.28
C LEU A 342 -5.44 -7.37 22.07
N ALA A 343 -6.37 -7.79 21.21
CA ALA A 343 -6.06 -8.50 19.98
C ALA A 343 -5.19 -7.66 19.04
N THR A 344 -5.46 -6.35 18.92
CA THR A 344 -4.63 -5.42 18.15
C THR A 344 -3.20 -5.32 18.70
N LEU A 345 -3.04 -5.25 20.03
CA LEU A 345 -1.72 -5.22 20.69
C LEU A 345 -0.95 -6.53 20.47
N MET A 346 -1.63 -7.68 20.54
CA MET A 346 -1.03 -8.99 20.24
C MET A 346 -0.59 -9.09 18.78
N LEU A 347 -1.45 -8.66 17.84
CA LEU A 347 -1.14 -8.64 16.41
C LEU A 347 0.06 -7.72 16.11
N ARG A 348 0.10 -6.53 16.72
CA ARG A 348 1.25 -5.63 16.67
C ARG A 348 2.53 -6.33 17.13
N GLY A 349 2.48 -6.99 18.30
CA GLY A 349 3.63 -7.73 18.84
C GLY A 349 4.14 -8.82 17.89
N LEU A 350 3.21 -9.52 17.24
CA LEU A 350 3.51 -10.55 16.25
C LEU A 350 4.15 -9.94 14.99
N ILE A 351 3.63 -8.82 14.49
CA ILE A 351 4.17 -8.10 13.34
C ILE A 351 5.60 -7.64 13.64
N VAL A 352 5.82 -6.98 14.77
CA VAL A 352 7.16 -6.48 15.16
C VAL A 352 8.18 -7.61 15.31
N ARG A 353 7.78 -8.79 15.79
CA ARG A 353 8.68 -9.94 15.96
C ARG A 353 9.05 -10.63 14.65
N ASN A 354 8.10 -10.71 13.71
CA ASN A 354 8.28 -11.49 12.48
C ASN A 354 8.58 -10.63 11.26
N ALA A 355 8.42 -9.32 11.36
CA ALA A 355 8.69 -8.41 10.28
C ALA A 355 10.19 -8.15 10.15
N GLY A 356 10.67 -8.15 8.92
CA GLY A 356 12.05 -7.83 8.60
C GLY A 356 12.43 -6.39 8.97
N PRO A 357 13.70 -6.01 8.77
CA PRO A 357 14.25 -4.71 9.18
C PRO A 357 13.48 -3.48 8.70
N GLY A 358 12.72 -3.61 7.61
CA GLY A 358 11.92 -2.51 7.05
C GLY A 358 10.78 -2.02 7.95
N VAL A 359 10.25 -2.89 8.83
CA VAL A 359 9.14 -2.51 9.73
C VAL A 359 9.64 -1.78 10.98
N ALA A 360 10.92 -1.87 11.30
CA ALA A 360 11.52 -1.15 12.43
C ALA A 360 11.42 0.38 12.29
N PHE A 361 11.29 0.89 11.07
CA PHE A 361 11.09 2.31 10.79
C PHE A 361 9.68 2.81 11.09
N PHE A 362 8.69 1.92 11.15
CA PHE A 362 7.32 2.29 11.46
C PHE A 362 7.10 2.34 12.96
N ASP A 363 6.65 3.46 13.45
CA ASP A 363 6.20 3.56 14.83
C ASP A 363 4.78 3.02 14.97
N LEU A 364 4.67 1.73 15.26
CA LEU A 364 3.40 1.03 15.51
C LEU A 364 2.87 1.27 16.93
N SER A 365 3.30 2.31 17.65
CA SER A 365 2.72 2.66 18.96
C SER A 365 1.26 3.07 18.81
N LEU A 366 0.43 2.62 19.74
CA LEU A 366 -0.95 3.06 19.86
C LEU A 366 -0.97 4.44 20.50
N GLU A 367 -1.10 5.48 19.68
CA GLU A 367 -1.27 6.83 20.18
C GLU A 367 -2.60 7.02 20.90
N PRO A 368 -2.68 7.96 21.85
CA PRO A 368 -3.92 8.30 22.55
C PRO A 368 -5.09 8.60 21.62
N ARG A 369 -4.81 9.20 20.46
CA ARG A 369 -5.82 9.50 19.43
C ARG A 369 -6.50 8.23 18.92
N ILE A 370 -5.72 7.18 18.58
CA ILE A 370 -6.26 5.90 18.10
C ILE A 370 -7.08 5.21 19.18
N LEU A 371 -6.62 5.29 20.44
CA LEU A 371 -7.39 4.78 21.58
C LEU A 371 -8.73 5.51 21.76
N ILE A 372 -8.73 6.83 21.63
CA ILE A 372 -9.96 7.64 21.69
C ILE A 372 -10.90 7.28 20.53
N GLU A 373 -10.38 7.14 19.32
CA GLU A 373 -11.16 6.69 18.16
C GLU A 373 -11.74 5.29 18.39
N ALA A 374 -10.96 4.34 18.92
CA ALA A 374 -11.40 2.98 19.24
C ALA A 374 -12.47 2.96 20.34
N ILE A 375 -12.30 3.75 21.40
CA ILE A 375 -13.31 3.91 22.45
C ILE A 375 -14.59 4.53 21.88
N GLY A 376 -14.48 5.57 21.06
CA GLY A 376 -15.61 6.20 20.38
C GLY A 376 -16.38 5.21 19.50
N VAL A 377 -15.67 4.43 18.69
CA VAL A 377 -16.26 3.36 17.85
C VAL A 377 -16.95 2.30 18.75
N THR A 378 -16.33 1.90 19.85
CA THR A 378 -16.89 0.93 20.80
C THR A 378 -18.20 1.42 21.40
N LEU A 379 -18.24 2.66 21.86
CA LEU A 379 -19.45 3.26 22.43
C LEU A 379 -20.55 3.41 21.38
N LEU A 380 -20.20 3.91 20.20
CA LEU A 380 -21.16 4.04 19.09
C LEU A 380 -21.71 2.68 18.65
N ALA A 381 -20.86 1.66 18.60
CA ALA A 381 -21.27 0.29 18.29
C ALA A 381 -22.26 -0.26 19.34
N GLY A 382 -21.99 -0.06 20.64
CA GLY A 382 -22.87 -0.48 21.73
C GLY A 382 -24.23 0.21 21.69
N VAL A 383 -24.23 1.53 21.46
CA VAL A 383 -25.47 2.31 21.34
C VAL A 383 -26.25 1.91 20.09
N ALA A 384 -25.61 1.82 18.93
CA ALA A 384 -26.24 1.46 17.66
C ALA A 384 -26.84 0.04 17.70
N ALA A 385 -26.11 -0.92 18.26
CA ALA A 385 -26.58 -2.31 18.42
C ALA A 385 -27.76 -2.42 19.39
N GLY A 386 -27.84 -1.55 20.41
CA GLY A 386 -28.89 -1.59 21.46
C GLY A 386 -30.12 -0.75 21.15
N ILE A 387 -29.96 0.45 20.58
CA ILE A 387 -31.05 1.43 20.41
C ILE A 387 -32.16 0.92 19.48
N GLY A 388 -31.79 0.41 18.32
CA GLY A 388 -32.72 -0.05 17.30
C GLY A 388 -33.65 -1.15 17.84
N PRO A 389 -33.10 -2.25 18.36
CA PRO A 389 -33.87 -3.32 18.98
C PRO A 389 -34.72 -2.84 20.19
N ALA A 390 -34.12 -1.99 21.05
CA ALA A 390 -34.83 -1.50 22.26
C ALA A 390 -36.08 -0.65 21.94
N LEU A 391 -35.96 0.28 20.98
CA LEU A 391 -37.07 1.08 20.51
C LEU A 391 -38.17 0.23 19.84
N PHE A 392 -37.74 -0.79 19.12
CA PHE A 392 -38.68 -1.67 18.43
C PHE A 392 -39.49 -2.53 19.42
N GLU A 393 -38.85 -3.14 20.40
CA GLU A 393 -39.53 -3.97 21.41
C GLU A 393 -40.49 -3.14 22.31
N THR A 394 -40.08 -1.93 22.69
CA THR A 394 -40.92 -1.06 23.52
C THR A 394 -42.15 -0.51 22.77
N ARG A 395 -42.10 -0.37 21.45
CA ARG A 395 -43.25 -0.03 20.59
C ARG A 395 -44.28 -1.17 20.56
N ARG A 396 -43.83 -2.42 20.61
CA ARG A 396 -44.68 -3.61 20.62
C ARG A 396 -45.53 -3.75 21.89
N LEU A 397 -44.94 -3.43 23.03
CA LEU A 397 -45.61 -3.57 24.35
C LEU A 397 -46.81 -2.63 24.53
N HIS A 398 -46.94 -1.58 23.69
CA HIS A 398 -48.01 -0.57 23.84
C HIS A 398 -48.91 -0.46 22.61
N GLY A 399 -48.75 -1.31 21.57
CA GLY A 399 -49.57 -1.35 20.37
C GLY A 399 -50.59 -2.52 20.38
N ASN A 400 -51.65 -2.42 19.58
CA ASN A 400 -52.66 -3.45 19.45
C ASN A 400 -52.02 -4.79 19.00
N PRO A 401 -52.01 -5.86 19.81
CA PRO A 401 -51.14 -7.02 19.59
C PRO A 401 -51.45 -7.83 18.31
N MET A 402 -52.70 -7.82 17.82
CA MET A 402 -53.10 -8.74 16.76
C MET A 402 -52.75 -8.30 15.32
N ARG A 403 -52.67 -6.99 15.02
CA ARG A 403 -52.39 -6.50 13.66
C ARG A 403 -50.90 -6.24 13.33
N THR A 404 -50.10 -6.03 14.37
CA THR A 404 -48.68 -5.66 14.24
C THR A 404 -47.72 -6.86 14.12
N ILE A 405 -48.14 -8.04 14.54
CA ILE A 405 -47.24 -9.21 14.69
C ILE A 405 -46.78 -9.75 13.32
N ALA A 406 -47.68 -9.96 12.36
CA ALA A 406 -47.33 -10.58 11.09
C ALA A 406 -46.50 -9.64 10.16
N ALA A 407 -46.90 -8.37 10.04
CA ALA A 407 -46.23 -7.42 9.19
C ALA A 407 -44.81 -7.02 9.69
N SER A 408 -44.68 -6.91 11.01
CA SER A 408 -43.39 -6.56 11.68
C SER A 408 -42.36 -7.69 11.58
N ASP A 409 -42.80 -8.93 11.59
CA ASP A 409 -41.93 -10.10 11.54
C ASP A 409 -41.30 -10.29 10.13
N HIS A 410 -42.06 -10.05 9.05
CA HIS A 410 -41.56 -10.09 7.70
C HIS A 410 -40.54 -8.98 7.44
N LEU A 411 -40.79 -7.77 7.95
CA LEU A 411 -39.85 -6.65 7.81
C LEU A 411 -38.54 -6.92 8.57
N ARG A 412 -38.61 -7.44 9.78
CA ARG A 412 -37.47 -7.83 10.61
C ARG A 412 -36.61 -8.91 9.95
N GLN A 413 -37.24 -9.91 9.33
CA GLN A 413 -36.57 -10.97 8.62
C GLN A 413 -35.89 -10.44 7.34
N ARG A 414 -36.52 -9.53 6.61
CA ARG A 414 -35.92 -8.86 5.42
C ARG A 414 -34.68 -8.05 5.81
N TRP A 415 -34.73 -7.26 6.89
CA TRP A 415 -33.58 -6.51 7.35
C TRP A 415 -32.40 -7.41 7.75
N ARG A 416 -32.66 -8.52 8.45
CA ARG A 416 -31.61 -9.49 8.79
C ARG A 416 -30.97 -10.10 7.54
N HIS A 417 -31.77 -10.50 6.58
CA HIS A 417 -31.26 -11.03 5.32
C HIS A 417 -30.42 -9.97 4.58
N ALA A 418 -30.91 -8.74 4.52
CA ALA A 418 -30.22 -7.64 3.87
C ALA A 418 -28.85 -7.36 4.53
N LEU A 419 -28.79 -7.39 5.88
CA LEU A 419 -27.55 -7.21 6.62
C LEU A 419 -26.55 -8.35 6.35
N VAL A 420 -26.98 -9.61 6.35
CA VAL A 420 -26.11 -10.75 6.02
C VAL A 420 -25.64 -10.70 4.55
N VAL A 421 -26.52 -10.30 3.63
CA VAL A 421 -26.15 -10.09 2.23
C VAL A 421 -25.12 -8.98 2.09
N LEU A 422 -25.29 -7.85 2.78
CA LEU A 422 -24.32 -6.74 2.80
C LEU A 422 -22.98 -7.18 3.35
N GLU A 423 -22.98 -7.93 4.45
CA GLU A 423 -21.78 -8.47 5.07
C GLU A 423 -20.99 -9.38 4.15
N ILE A 424 -21.68 -10.33 3.50
CA ILE A 424 -21.07 -11.21 2.51
C ILE A 424 -20.53 -10.37 1.34
N ALA A 425 -21.28 -9.38 0.86
CA ALA A 425 -20.88 -8.52 -0.24
C ALA A 425 -19.59 -7.76 0.06
N VAL A 426 -19.47 -7.18 1.25
CA VAL A 426 -18.25 -6.48 1.69
C VAL A 426 -17.07 -7.46 1.81
N THR A 427 -17.29 -8.61 2.42
CA THR A 427 -16.25 -9.65 2.56
C THR A 427 -15.76 -10.15 1.20
N VAL A 428 -16.67 -10.38 0.24
CA VAL A 428 -16.34 -10.72 -1.15
C VAL A 428 -15.49 -9.62 -1.78
N ALA A 429 -15.91 -8.37 -1.68
CA ALA A 429 -15.20 -7.25 -2.27
C ALA A 429 -13.77 -7.14 -1.74
N LEU A 430 -13.57 -7.25 -0.41
CA LEU A 430 -12.25 -7.26 0.21
C LEU A 430 -11.39 -8.44 -0.25
N LEU A 431 -11.96 -9.63 -0.30
CA LEU A 431 -11.26 -10.84 -0.78
C LEU A 431 -10.87 -10.72 -2.26
N VAL A 432 -11.77 -10.20 -3.12
CA VAL A 432 -11.50 -10.03 -4.56
C VAL A 432 -10.42 -8.98 -4.77
N VAL A 433 -10.49 -7.83 -4.10
CA VAL A 433 -9.45 -6.78 -4.20
C VAL A 433 -8.10 -7.33 -3.78
N THR A 434 -8.02 -8.00 -2.62
CA THR A 434 -6.76 -8.59 -2.14
C THR A 434 -6.28 -9.70 -3.06
N GLY A 435 -7.17 -10.59 -3.48
CA GLY A 435 -6.86 -11.66 -4.42
C GLY A 435 -6.38 -11.13 -5.77
N SER A 436 -6.98 -10.05 -6.28
CA SER A 436 -6.54 -9.37 -7.50
C SER A 436 -5.15 -8.77 -7.35
N MET A 437 -4.84 -8.13 -6.22
CA MET A 437 -3.49 -7.60 -5.96
C MET A 437 -2.44 -8.72 -5.94
N VAL A 438 -2.72 -9.80 -5.21
CA VAL A 438 -1.81 -10.96 -5.12
C VAL A 438 -1.68 -11.66 -6.49
N ASN A 439 -2.77 -11.82 -7.23
CA ASN A 439 -2.76 -12.43 -8.55
C ASN A 439 -2.01 -11.57 -9.58
N THR A 440 -2.25 -10.25 -9.57
CA THR A 440 -1.52 -9.29 -10.42
C THR A 440 -0.02 -9.35 -10.14
N TYR A 441 0.37 -9.38 -8.86
CA TYR A 441 1.76 -9.59 -8.48
C TYR A 441 2.31 -10.92 -9.02
N SER A 442 1.63 -12.04 -8.73
CA SER A 442 2.07 -13.36 -9.16
C SER A 442 2.26 -13.47 -10.69
N ARG A 443 1.35 -12.85 -11.45
CA ARG A 443 1.42 -12.84 -12.92
C ARG A 443 2.49 -11.93 -13.46
N ASN A 444 2.68 -10.78 -12.84
CA ASN A 444 3.60 -9.77 -13.35
C ASN A 444 5.05 -10.06 -12.96
N TYR A 445 5.27 -10.77 -11.88
CA TYR A 445 6.62 -11.01 -11.35
C TYR A 445 7.04 -12.49 -11.36
N ARG A 446 6.11 -13.45 -11.31
CA ARG A 446 6.44 -14.89 -11.21
C ARG A 446 6.01 -15.72 -12.41
N ARG A 447 5.19 -15.16 -13.32
CA ARG A 447 4.80 -15.82 -14.58
C ARG A 447 5.56 -15.21 -15.74
N ASP A 448 5.23 -15.61 -16.95
CA ASP A 448 5.89 -15.17 -18.16
C ASP A 448 5.89 -13.63 -18.30
N ILE A 449 7.04 -13.03 -17.98
CA ILE A 449 7.32 -11.60 -18.15
C ILE A 449 7.91 -11.29 -19.52
N GLY A 450 8.08 -12.31 -20.37
CA GLY A 450 8.61 -12.18 -21.72
C GLY A 450 10.13 -12.36 -21.81
N PHE A 451 10.81 -12.67 -20.72
CA PHE A 451 12.25 -12.97 -20.68
C PHE A 451 12.65 -13.76 -19.42
N SER A 452 13.84 -14.33 -19.42
CA SER A 452 14.37 -15.09 -18.27
C SER A 452 15.03 -14.17 -17.25
N THR A 453 14.54 -14.16 -16.00
CA THR A 453 15.13 -13.38 -14.90
C THR A 453 16.44 -13.97 -14.39
N HIS A 454 16.61 -15.27 -14.51
CA HIS A 454 17.78 -15.99 -14.03
C HIS A 454 18.67 -16.44 -15.20
N PRO A 455 19.97 -16.25 -15.14
CA PRO A 455 20.79 -15.58 -14.14
C PRO A 455 21.17 -14.14 -14.58
N LEU A 456 20.33 -13.17 -14.29
CA LEU A 456 20.58 -11.76 -14.65
C LEU A 456 21.01 -10.91 -13.45
N ILE A 457 22.08 -10.14 -13.64
CA ILE A 457 22.63 -9.19 -12.67
C ILE A 457 22.51 -7.78 -13.27
N LEU A 458 21.91 -6.88 -12.53
CA LEU A 458 21.84 -5.46 -12.87
C LEU A 458 22.96 -4.71 -12.13
N ILE A 459 23.75 -3.96 -12.87
CA ILE A 459 24.90 -3.28 -12.35
C ILE A 459 24.82 -1.81 -12.68
N ARG A 460 25.00 -0.96 -11.67
CA ARG A 460 25.20 0.47 -11.88
C ARG A 460 26.67 0.79 -11.68
N VAL A 461 27.29 1.33 -12.73
CA VAL A 461 28.68 1.79 -12.70
C VAL A 461 28.69 3.30 -12.68
N GLU A 462 29.50 3.85 -11.79
CA GLU A 462 29.63 5.28 -11.58
C GLU A 462 31.11 5.69 -11.69
N HIS A 463 31.37 6.85 -12.30
CA HIS A 463 32.71 7.42 -12.43
C HIS A 463 32.64 8.94 -12.41
N GLU A 464 33.42 9.60 -11.56
CA GLU A 464 33.29 11.04 -11.30
C GLU A 464 33.52 11.90 -12.55
N LYS A 465 34.50 11.57 -13.35
CA LYS A 465 34.85 12.28 -14.60
C LYS A 465 34.16 11.71 -15.86
N GLY A 466 33.43 10.62 -15.71
CA GLY A 466 32.90 9.81 -16.80
C GLY A 466 33.86 8.72 -17.23
N VAL A 467 33.33 7.61 -17.72
CA VAL A 467 34.08 6.47 -18.29
C VAL A 467 33.37 6.01 -19.54
N SER A 468 34.14 5.55 -20.53
CA SER A 468 33.60 5.04 -21.80
C SER A 468 32.68 3.84 -21.53
N VAL A 469 31.46 3.93 -22.02
CA VAL A 469 30.42 2.89 -21.89
C VAL A 469 30.88 1.59 -22.53
N ALA A 470 31.48 1.67 -23.72
CA ALA A 470 32.03 0.51 -24.43
C ALA A 470 33.15 -0.16 -23.63
N ARG A 471 34.07 0.61 -23.05
CA ARG A 471 35.18 0.05 -22.24
C ARG A 471 34.67 -0.70 -21.00
N VAL A 472 33.67 -0.16 -20.32
CA VAL A 472 33.04 -0.85 -19.15
C VAL A 472 32.35 -2.12 -19.60
N ARG A 473 31.57 -2.07 -20.68
CA ARG A 473 30.90 -3.24 -21.25
C ARG A 473 31.87 -4.37 -21.57
N ASP A 474 32.93 -4.04 -22.31
CA ASP A 474 33.93 -5.01 -22.78
C ASP A 474 34.71 -5.63 -21.63
N HIS A 475 35.03 -4.82 -20.61
CA HIS A 475 35.63 -5.31 -19.40
C HIS A 475 34.70 -6.26 -18.64
N LEU A 476 33.43 -5.90 -18.48
CA LEU A 476 32.42 -6.77 -17.82
C LEU A 476 32.26 -8.09 -18.57
N ALA A 477 32.18 -8.05 -19.89
CA ALA A 477 32.09 -9.24 -20.74
C ALA A 477 33.31 -10.16 -20.63
N GLY A 478 34.48 -9.63 -20.29
CA GLY A 478 35.72 -10.38 -20.09
C GLY A 478 35.88 -10.97 -18.68
N LEU A 479 35.01 -10.66 -17.74
CA LEU A 479 35.12 -11.18 -16.36
C LEU A 479 34.71 -12.66 -16.25
N PRO A 480 35.35 -13.42 -15.37
CA PRO A 480 35.00 -14.83 -15.15
C PRO A 480 33.53 -14.98 -14.74
N GLY A 481 32.86 -15.94 -15.37
CA GLY A 481 31.46 -16.23 -15.08
C GLY A 481 30.44 -15.30 -15.78
N VAL A 482 30.88 -14.31 -16.54
CA VAL A 482 29.99 -13.47 -17.36
C VAL A 482 29.79 -14.09 -18.74
N ALA A 483 28.56 -14.39 -19.10
CA ALA A 483 28.19 -14.91 -20.42
C ALA A 483 27.96 -13.78 -21.45
N ASN A 484 27.38 -12.68 -21.02
CA ASN A 484 27.11 -11.50 -21.84
C ASN A 484 26.92 -10.26 -21.01
N ALA A 485 27.21 -9.07 -21.57
CA ALA A 485 27.02 -7.77 -20.90
C ALA A 485 26.53 -6.71 -21.89
N ALA A 486 25.54 -5.92 -21.49
CA ALA A 486 24.98 -4.86 -22.31
C ALA A 486 24.69 -3.60 -21.49
N ALA A 487 24.94 -2.43 -22.08
CA ALA A 487 24.60 -1.14 -21.51
C ALA A 487 23.14 -0.77 -21.78
N SER A 488 22.47 -0.12 -20.84
CA SER A 488 21.11 0.39 -21.04
C SER A 488 20.77 1.55 -20.11
N THR A 489 19.98 2.50 -20.60
CA THR A 489 19.33 3.52 -19.77
C THR A 489 17.96 3.08 -19.27
N SER A 490 17.39 2.02 -19.85
CA SER A 490 16.10 1.43 -19.45
C SER A 490 16.28 -0.05 -19.16
N LEU A 491 16.05 -0.44 -17.91
CA LEU A 491 16.16 -1.82 -17.45
C LEU A 491 14.87 -2.27 -16.78
N PRO A 492 14.40 -3.49 -17.09
CA PRO A 492 13.22 -4.04 -16.42
C PRO A 492 13.36 -4.00 -14.90
N PHE A 493 12.31 -3.56 -14.21
CA PHE A 493 12.20 -3.48 -12.74
C PHE A 493 13.22 -2.59 -12.02
N PHE A 494 14.16 -1.98 -12.73
CA PHE A 494 15.25 -1.20 -12.12
C PHE A 494 15.28 0.25 -12.56
N ALA A 495 15.23 0.51 -13.85
CA ALA A 495 15.29 1.86 -14.41
C ALA A 495 14.30 1.97 -15.57
N ALA A 496 13.27 2.77 -15.41
CA ALA A 496 12.34 3.07 -16.50
C ALA A 496 12.96 4.07 -17.48
N GLY A 497 12.75 3.83 -18.76
CA GLY A 497 13.07 4.80 -19.81
C GLY A 497 12.15 6.02 -19.74
N THR A 498 12.41 7.00 -20.57
CA THR A 498 11.61 8.23 -20.62
C THR A 498 10.35 8.00 -21.43
N MET A 499 9.18 8.35 -20.89
CA MET A 499 7.92 8.30 -21.65
C MET A 499 7.89 9.45 -22.65
N GLN A 500 7.94 9.13 -23.92
CA GLN A 500 7.91 10.11 -25.01
C GLN A 500 6.73 9.86 -25.95
N ARG A 501 6.39 10.89 -26.73
CA ARG A 501 5.45 10.79 -27.82
C ARG A 501 6.15 10.17 -29.02
N VAL A 502 5.58 9.12 -29.57
CA VAL A 502 6.05 8.47 -30.79
C VAL A 502 4.91 8.45 -31.81
N SER A 503 5.24 8.69 -33.08
CA SER A 503 4.23 8.80 -34.14
C SER A 503 4.81 8.38 -35.48
N ILE A 504 3.94 8.07 -36.43
CA ILE A 504 4.30 7.76 -37.82
C ILE A 504 4.46 9.02 -38.69
N GLU A 505 3.95 10.15 -38.19
CA GLU A 505 3.98 11.44 -38.91
C GLU A 505 4.48 12.53 -37.94
N ARG A 506 5.19 13.53 -38.47
CA ARG A 506 5.69 14.67 -37.69
C ARG A 506 4.55 15.45 -37.00
N THR A 507 3.41 15.60 -37.66
CA THR A 507 2.25 16.32 -37.16
C THR A 507 1.44 15.54 -36.11
N GLY A 508 1.72 14.26 -35.93
CA GLY A 508 1.22 13.47 -34.83
C GLY A 508 -0.25 13.08 -34.87
N ALA A 509 -0.85 12.96 -36.05
CA ALA A 509 -2.25 12.50 -36.20
C ALA A 509 -2.51 11.11 -35.60
N ARG A 510 -1.48 10.25 -35.55
CA ARG A 510 -1.46 8.96 -34.84
C ARG A 510 -0.25 8.93 -33.91
N ALA A 511 -0.37 9.52 -32.74
CA ALA A 511 0.68 9.52 -31.75
C ALA A 511 0.34 8.59 -30.60
N GLU A 512 1.27 7.73 -30.25
CA GLU A 512 1.26 6.88 -29.07
C GLU A 512 2.26 7.37 -28.03
N ARG A 513 2.04 7.04 -26.76
CA ARG A 513 3.04 7.25 -25.72
C ARG A 513 3.79 5.95 -25.50
N ALA A 514 5.09 5.96 -25.76
CA ALA A 514 5.95 4.80 -25.54
C ALA A 514 7.12 5.14 -24.61
N GLU A 515 7.59 4.13 -23.94
CA GLU A 515 8.83 4.22 -23.19
C GLU A 515 10.01 4.19 -24.18
N VAL A 516 10.85 5.22 -24.14
CA VAL A 516 12.06 5.32 -24.96
C VAL A 516 13.27 5.03 -24.07
N GLY A 517 14.04 4.00 -24.42
CA GLY A 517 15.27 3.61 -23.76
C GLY A 517 16.43 3.56 -24.73
N ALA A 518 17.61 4.05 -24.32
CA ALA A 518 18.84 3.86 -25.09
C ALA A 518 19.51 2.54 -24.67
N ILE A 519 19.90 1.69 -25.64
CA ILE A 519 20.45 0.36 -25.40
C ILE A 519 21.69 0.08 -26.27
N GLY A 520 22.57 -0.76 -25.74
CA GLY A 520 23.72 -1.29 -26.51
C GLY A 520 23.32 -2.48 -27.38
N PRO A 521 24.22 -2.92 -28.27
CA PRO A 521 23.96 -3.94 -29.29
C PRO A 521 23.45 -5.28 -28.72
N ASP A 522 24.07 -5.76 -27.66
CA ASP A 522 23.79 -7.08 -27.09
C ASP A 522 22.64 -7.11 -26.08
N TYR A 523 21.88 -6.02 -25.94
CA TYR A 523 20.85 -5.88 -24.91
C TYR A 523 19.79 -6.98 -24.96
N PHE A 524 19.19 -7.22 -26.12
CA PHE A 524 18.13 -8.23 -26.26
C PHE A 524 18.66 -9.65 -26.10
N ALA A 525 19.86 -9.94 -26.61
CA ALA A 525 20.51 -11.23 -26.38
C ALA A 525 20.83 -11.47 -24.90
N THR A 526 21.33 -10.43 -24.21
CA THR A 526 21.60 -10.48 -22.77
C THR A 526 20.31 -10.64 -21.96
N LEU A 527 19.23 -9.96 -22.35
CA LEU A 527 17.93 -10.07 -21.68
C LEU A 527 17.21 -11.40 -22.02
N GLY A 528 17.54 -12.03 -23.16
CA GLY A 528 16.86 -13.21 -23.65
C GLY A 528 15.53 -12.92 -24.35
N VAL A 529 15.38 -11.70 -24.90
CA VAL A 529 14.20 -11.28 -25.66
C VAL A 529 14.40 -11.60 -27.14
N SER A 530 13.42 -12.25 -27.76
CA SER A 530 13.50 -12.64 -29.16
C SER A 530 13.19 -11.49 -30.13
N MET A 531 14.00 -11.40 -31.20
CA MET A 531 13.66 -10.57 -32.34
C MET A 531 12.52 -11.23 -33.14
N ARG A 532 11.52 -10.45 -33.53
CA ARG A 532 10.37 -10.89 -34.32
C ARG A 532 10.54 -10.58 -35.80
N ALA A 533 11.15 -9.43 -36.10
CA ALA A 533 11.42 -9.00 -37.46
C ALA A 533 12.61 -8.05 -37.47
N GLY A 534 13.32 -7.97 -38.59
CA GLY A 534 14.46 -7.09 -38.76
C GLY A 534 15.71 -7.56 -38.02
N ARG A 535 16.53 -6.61 -37.52
CA ARG A 535 17.80 -6.87 -36.84
C ARG A 535 17.92 -6.12 -35.50
N ALA A 536 18.78 -6.61 -34.62
CA ALA A 536 19.25 -5.89 -33.44
C ALA A 536 20.23 -4.76 -33.83
N PHE A 537 20.54 -3.87 -32.88
CA PHE A 537 21.62 -2.90 -33.08
C PHE A 537 22.96 -3.60 -33.15
N THR A 538 23.87 -2.96 -33.88
CA THR A 538 25.27 -3.34 -34.02
C THR A 538 26.16 -2.25 -33.44
N ASN A 539 27.46 -2.48 -33.38
CA ASN A 539 28.42 -1.44 -32.96
C ASN A 539 28.52 -0.26 -33.95
N GLN A 540 27.91 -0.36 -35.15
CA GLN A 540 27.81 0.72 -36.11
C GLN A 540 26.61 1.63 -35.91
N ASP A 541 25.61 1.15 -35.16
CA ASP A 541 24.42 1.95 -34.82
C ASP A 541 24.77 2.92 -33.68
N SER A 542 24.51 4.19 -33.90
CA SER A 542 24.72 5.28 -32.95
C SER A 542 23.50 6.23 -32.98
N PRO A 543 23.36 7.16 -32.08
CA PRO A 543 22.31 8.18 -32.17
C PRO A 543 22.30 8.95 -33.49
N ALA A 544 23.48 9.07 -34.15
CA ALA A 544 23.60 9.72 -35.44
C ALA A 544 22.97 8.92 -36.59
N THR A 545 22.92 7.60 -36.51
CA THR A 545 22.27 6.75 -37.53
C THR A 545 20.75 6.85 -37.54
N ARG A 546 20.17 7.42 -36.48
CA ARG A 546 18.70 7.59 -36.31
C ARG A 546 17.90 6.31 -36.55
N THR A 547 18.42 5.21 -36.04
CA THR A 547 17.71 3.91 -36.06
C THR A 547 16.91 3.68 -34.78
N ALA A 548 15.83 2.92 -34.89
CA ALA A 548 15.02 2.56 -33.75
C ALA A 548 14.58 1.09 -33.82
N ILE A 549 14.37 0.48 -32.66
CA ILE A 549 13.73 -0.84 -32.54
C ILE A 549 12.47 -0.64 -31.70
N VAL A 550 11.38 -1.26 -32.11
CA VAL A 550 10.09 -1.19 -31.42
C VAL A 550 9.66 -2.58 -30.92
N ASN A 551 8.81 -2.64 -29.88
CA ASN A 551 8.21 -3.92 -29.50
C ASN A 551 6.96 -4.21 -30.33
N GLU A 552 6.50 -5.48 -30.34
CA GLU A 552 5.31 -5.93 -31.07
C GLU A 552 4.07 -5.11 -30.76
N LEU A 553 3.89 -4.72 -29.47
CA LEU A 553 2.74 -3.93 -29.06
C LEU A 553 2.70 -2.57 -29.72
N LEU A 554 3.83 -1.85 -29.73
CA LEU A 554 3.93 -0.54 -30.39
C LEU A 554 3.82 -0.67 -31.91
N ALA A 555 4.47 -1.69 -32.48
CA ALA A 555 4.39 -1.97 -33.92
C ALA A 555 2.94 -2.22 -34.37
N SER A 556 2.18 -3.02 -33.64
CA SER A 556 0.76 -3.32 -33.96
C SER A 556 -0.15 -2.10 -33.85
N ARG A 557 0.16 -1.15 -32.96
CA ARG A 557 -0.64 0.08 -32.77
C ARG A 557 -0.35 1.11 -33.84
N LEU A 558 0.93 1.33 -34.17
CA LEU A 558 1.33 2.36 -35.12
C LEU A 558 1.26 1.88 -36.58
N PHE A 559 1.51 0.61 -36.85
CA PHE A 559 1.58 0.02 -38.19
C PHE A 559 0.60 -1.15 -38.39
N PRO A 560 -0.72 -0.97 -38.13
CA PRO A 560 -1.68 -2.07 -38.23
C PRO A 560 -1.68 -2.69 -39.63
N GLY A 561 -1.44 -4.00 -39.72
CA GLY A 561 -1.43 -4.75 -40.97
C GLY A 561 -0.24 -4.49 -41.90
N ARG A 562 0.79 -3.76 -41.44
CA ARG A 562 2.00 -3.47 -42.23
C ARG A 562 3.24 -3.87 -41.44
N SER A 563 4.34 -4.16 -42.16
CA SER A 563 5.64 -4.29 -41.51
C SER A 563 6.11 -2.94 -40.93
N ALA A 564 6.52 -2.93 -39.67
CA ALA A 564 7.13 -1.75 -39.08
C ALA A 564 8.57 -1.54 -39.53
N VAL A 565 9.29 -2.62 -39.91
CA VAL A 565 10.69 -2.55 -40.35
C VAL A 565 10.79 -1.77 -41.66
N GLY A 566 11.74 -0.83 -41.69
CA GLY A 566 11.96 0.08 -42.82
C GLY A 566 11.04 1.31 -42.81
N GLN A 567 10.13 1.43 -41.84
CA GLN A 567 9.24 2.59 -41.73
C GLN A 567 9.86 3.68 -40.86
N THR A 568 9.43 4.92 -41.10
CA THR A 568 9.88 6.07 -40.28
C THR A 568 9.03 6.17 -39.03
N LEU A 569 9.69 6.27 -37.88
CA LEU A 569 9.12 6.54 -36.56
C LEU A 569 9.62 7.89 -36.04
N TRP A 570 8.72 8.79 -35.70
CA TRP A 570 9.06 10.06 -35.09
C TRP A 570 9.08 9.88 -33.56
N ILE A 571 10.22 10.16 -32.93
CA ILE A 571 10.40 10.22 -31.50
C ILE A 571 10.54 11.70 -31.12
N GLY A 572 9.50 12.28 -30.56
CA GLY A 572 9.38 13.73 -30.47
C GLY A 572 9.41 14.36 -31.87
N ASP A 573 10.39 15.23 -32.14
CA ASP A 573 10.58 15.90 -33.42
C ASP A 573 11.66 15.22 -34.31
N THR A 574 12.22 14.10 -33.88
CA THR A 574 13.35 13.44 -34.58
C THR A 574 12.87 12.18 -35.30
N PRO A 575 13.09 12.06 -36.64
CA PRO A 575 12.75 10.86 -37.36
C PRO A 575 13.80 9.75 -37.17
N HIS A 576 13.32 8.51 -37.00
CA HIS A 576 14.15 7.31 -36.89
C HIS A 576 13.65 6.24 -37.86
N GLU A 577 14.53 5.46 -38.45
CA GLU A 577 14.17 4.28 -39.22
C GLU A 577 13.96 3.08 -38.25
N VAL A 578 12.87 2.39 -38.36
CA VAL A 578 12.63 1.15 -37.59
C VAL A 578 13.42 0.02 -38.24
N VAL A 579 14.49 -0.46 -37.58
CA VAL A 579 15.35 -1.54 -38.06
C VAL A 579 14.98 -2.92 -37.52
N GLY A 580 14.17 -2.98 -36.48
CA GLY A 580 13.76 -4.23 -35.86
C GLY A 580 12.51 -4.14 -35.02
N VAL A 581 11.89 -5.30 -34.82
CA VAL A 581 10.75 -5.50 -33.93
C VAL A 581 11.08 -6.63 -32.97
N VAL A 582 10.90 -6.40 -31.67
CA VAL A 582 11.15 -7.40 -30.61
C VAL A 582 9.85 -7.85 -29.97
N SER A 583 9.85 -9.03 -29.35
CA SER A 583 8.72 -9.50 -28.55
C SER A 583 8.42 -8.52 -27.42
N THR A 584 7.14 -8.38 -27.07
CA THR A 584 6.73 -7.54 -25.95
C THR A 584 7.11 -8.21 -24.63
N TYR A 585 7.78 -7.47 -23.78
CA TYR A 585 8.11 -7.90 -22.41
C TYR A 585 7.71 -6.82 -21.40
N LYS A 586 7.48 -7.23 -20.16
CA LYS A 586 7.01 -6.35 -19.08
C LYS A 586 8.18 -5.68 -18.37
N ASN A 587 8.04 -4.38 -18.10
CA ASN A 587 9.07 -3.60 -17.42
C ASN A 587 8.84 -3.47 -15.92
N THR A 588 7.58 -3.38 -15.51
CA THR A 588 7.20 -3.27 -14.10
C THR A 588 5.85 -3.93 -13.85
N GLY A 589 5.73 -4.61 -12.71
CA GLY A 589 4.55 -5.40 -12.43
C GLY A 589 3.27 -4.64 -12.12
N LEU A 590 3.34 -3.36 -11.78
CA LEU A 590 2.18 -2.56 -11.37
C LEU A 590 1.83 -1.44 -12.36
N GLN A 591 2.48 -1.40 -13.52
CA GLN A 591 2.21 -0.36 -14.51
C GLN A 591 1.09 -0.76 -15.47
N PRO A 592 0.31 0.22 -15.94
CA PRO A 592 -0.75 -0.05 -16.90
C PRO A 592 -0.20 -0.55 -18.24
N PRO A 593 -0.99 -1.33 -19.01
CA PRO A 593 -0.56 -1.93 -20.29
C PRO A 593 -0.04 -0.94 -21.33
N GLU A 594 -0.46 0.33 -21.26
CA GLU A 594 0.01 1.38 -22.16
C GLU A 594 1.51 1.67 -22.01
N ARG A 595 2.11 1.35 -20.87
CA ARG A 595 3.55 1.48 -20.62
C ARG A 595 4.37 0.30 -21.15
N ASP A 596 3.72 -0.76 -21.58
CA ASP A 596 4.41 -1.87 -22.25
C ASP A 596 4.77 -1.55 -23.71
N ALA A 597 4.29 -0.44 -24.26
CA ALA A 597 4.73 0.08 -25.56
C ALA A 597 6.14 0.67 -25.44
N LYS A 598 7.09 0.11 -26.19
CA LYS A 598 8.52 0.43 -26.06
C LYS A 598 9.15 0.74 -27.40
N THR A 599 10.05 1.71 -27.34
CA THR A 599 10.96 2.07 -28.41
C THR A 599 12.38 2.12 -27.87
N PHE A 600 13.32 1.63 -28.63
CA PHE A 600 14.73 1.63 -28.27
C PHE A 600 15.52 2.41 -29.33
N VAL A 601 16.51 3.18 -28.85
CA VAL A 601 17.48 3.87 -29.68
C VAL A 601 18.88 3.39 -29.31
N PRO A 602 19.89 3.46 -30.21
CA PRO A 602 21.22 2.99 -29.88
C PRO A 602 21.92 3.96 -28.92
N ILE A 603 22.72 3.42 -27.99
CA ILE A 603 23.71 4.18 -27.22
C ILE A 603 24.90 4.50 -28.10
N ASP A 604 25.46 5.70 -27.96
CA ASP A 604 26.73 6.01 -28.63
C ASP A 604 27.87 5.16 -28.04
N PRO A 605 28.53 4.31 -28.84
CA PRO A 605 29.66 3.52 -28.36
C PRO A 605 30.82 4.35 -27.81
N ALA A 606 30.98 5.57 -28.30
CA ALA A 606 32.00 6.52 -27.84
C ALA A 606 31.58 7.33 -26.61
N GLU A 607 30.32 7.20 -26.16
CA GLU A 607 29.79 7.96 -25.02
C GLU A 607 30.60 7.73 -23.77
N THR A 608 30.91 8.82 -23.09
CA THR A 608 31.45 8.79 -21.71
C THR A 608 30.37 9.21 -20.75
N ALA A 609 30.01 8.30 -19.84
CA ALA A 609 28.96 8.54 -18.85
C ALA A 609 29.54 8.57 -17.45
N LYS A 610 29.05 9.52 -16.63
CA LYS A 610 29.35 9.54 -15.19
C LYS A 610 28.62 8.43 -14.45
N GLN A 611 27.49 8.02 -14.98
CA GLN A 611 26.69 6.93 -14.43
C GLN A 611 26.04 6.17 -15.60
N MET A 612 26.20 4.85 -15.60
CA MET A 612 25.56 3.97 -16.58
C MET A 612 25.14 2.67 -15.91
N THR A 613 24.06 2.11 -16.39
CA THR A 613 23.57 0.81 -15.94
C THR A 613 23.87 -0.28 -16.97
N PHE A 614 24.28 -1.41 -16.49
CA PHE A 614 24.59 -2.58 -17.32
C PHE A 614 23.74 -3.77 -16.89
N LEU A 615 23.30 -4.51 -17.87
CA LEU A 615 22.70 -5.82 -17.71
C LEU A 615 23.77 -6.87 -17.96
N VAL A 616 23.96 -7.78 -17.06
CA VAL A 616 24.92 -8.87 -17.17
C VAL A 616 24.21 -10.20 -17.04
N ARG A 617 24.42 -11.08 -17.97
CA ARG A 617 24.01 -12.49 -17.87
C ARG A 617 25.15 -13.28 -17.25
N ALA A 618 24.90 -13.82 -16.09
CA ALA A 618 25.88 -14.68 -15.41
C ALA A 618 25.87 -16.11 -16.01
N GLY A 619 26.91 -16.84 -15.75
CA GLY A 619 26.98 -18.28 -16.00
C GLY A 619 26.26 -19.07 -14.88
N ALA A 620 26.75 -20.28 -14.59
CA ALA A 620 26.11 -21.18 -13.64
C ALA A 620 26.13 -20.67 -12.19
N ASP A 621 27.17 -19.93 -11.78
CA ASP A 621 27.31 -19.38 -10.43
C ASP A 621 27.14 -17.83 -10.43
N THR A 622 25.92 -17.39 -10.12
CA THR A 622 25.57 -15.99 -10.07
C THR A 622 26.28 -15.24 -8.94
N ALA A 623 26.51 -15.89 -7.80
CA ALA A 623 27.15 -15.24 -6.64
C ALA A 623 28.65 -15.02 -6.88
N ALA A 624 29.32 -16.01 -7.44
CA ALA A 624 30.72 -15.87 -7.84
C ALA A 624 30.91 -14.80 -8.92
N THR A 625 29.98 -14.75 -9.91
CA THR A 625 29.96 -13.74 -10.96
C THR A 625 29.76 -12.33 -10.39
N GLU A 626 28.81 -12.15 -9.47
CA GLU A 626 28.61 -10.87 -8.78
C GLU A 626 29.86 -10.41 -8.03
N GLN A 627 30.54 -11.34 -7.36
CA GLN A 627 31.78 -11.03 -6.64
C GLN A 627 32.93 -10.67 -7.61
N ALA A 628 33.04 -11.37 -8.75
CA ALA A 628 34.00 -11.06 -9.80
C ALA A 628 33.79 -9.66 -10.37
N ILE A 629 32.52 -9.29 -10.60
CA ILE A 629 32.13 -7.96 -11.08
C ILE A 629 32.52 -6.89 -10.06
N ARG A 630 32.17 -7.06 -8.79
CA ARG A 630 32.48 -6.09 -7.72
C ARG A 630 33.99 -5.87 -7.55
N ARG A 631 34.79 -6.92 -7.69
CA ARG A 631 36.25 -6.85 -7.58
C ARG A 631 36.93 -6.33 -8.84
N GLY A 632 36.42 -6.72 -10.01
CA GLY A 632 37.05 -6.45 -11.31
C GLY A 632 36.72 -5.07 -11.86
N THR A 633 35.49 -4.57 -11.70
CA THR A 633 35.04 -3.32 -12.34
C THR A 633 35.87 -2.08 -11.97
N PRO A 634 36.38 -1.92 -10.74
CA PRO A 634 37.24 -0.79 -10.39
C PRO A 634 38.56 -0.72 -11.21
N ALA A 635 38.99 -1.83 -11.82
CA ALA A 635 40.16 -1.89 -12.67
C ALA A 635 39.97 -1.22 -14.05
N VAL A 636 38.73 -0.93 -14.47
CA VAL A 636 38.45 -0.28 -15.78
C VAL A 636 39.08 1.10 -15.90
N ALA A 637 38.95 1.90 -14.86
CA ALA A 637 39.59 3.21 -14.75
C ALA A 637 39.66 3.58 -13.25
N ALA A 638 40.72 4.31 -12.87
CA ALA A 638 40.87 4.79 -11.49
C ALA A 638 39.67 5.67 -11.09
N GLY A 639 38.96 5.31 -10.02
CA GLY A 639 37.74 6.00 -9.59
C GLY A 639 36.43 5.43 -10.14
N THR A 640 36.48 4.32 -10.89
CA THR A 640 35.26 3.58 -11.26
C THR A 640 34.73 2.80 -10.07
N VAL A 641 33.45 2.94 -9.79
CA VAL A 641 32.76 2.31 -8.65
C VAL A 641 31.55 1.53 -9.12
N VAL A 642 31.37 0.35 -8.57
CA VAL A 642 30.10 -0.40 -8.72
C VAL A 642 29.14 0.12 -7.67
N GLY A 643 28.23 0.99 -8.09
CA GLY A 643 27.24 1.59 -7.21
C GLY A 643 26.21 0.59 -6.68
N SER A 644 25.76 -0.33 -7.52
CA SER A 644 24.91 -1.47 -7.12
C SER A 644 25.11 -2.63 -8.07
N ALA A 645 25.19 -3.83 -7.54
CA ALA A 645 25.04 -5.06 -8.29
C ALA A 645 23.98 -5.89 -7.56
N VAL A 646 22.88 -6.13 -8.25
CA VAL A 646 21.69 -6.80 -7.66
C VAL A 646 21.16 -7.78 -8.68
N THR A 647 20.85 -8.98 -8.26
CA THR A 647 20.17 -9.95 -9.13
C THR A 647 18.74 -9.50 -9.40
N LEU A 648 18.25 -9.75 -10.59
CA LEU A 648 16.87 -9.39 -10.94
C LEU A 648 15.86 -10.13 -10.07
N ASP A 649 16.16 -11.38 -9.71
CA ASP A 649 15.31 -12.14 -8.79
C ASP A 649 15.17 -11.47 -7.41
N ALA A 650 16.27 -10.91 -6.87
CA ALA A 650 16.22 -10.18 -5.60
C ALA A 650 15.36 -8.91 -5.69
N ILE A 651 15.37 -8.21 -6.84
CA ILE A 651 14.51 -7.03 -7.06
C ILE A 651 13.03 -7.46 -7.10
N ILE A 652 12.74 -8.57 -7.76
CA ILE A 652 11.39 -9.13 -7.84
C ILE A 652 10.90 -9.53 -6.44
N ASP A 653 11.74 -10.18 -5.64
CA ASP A 653 11.38 -10.57 -4.27
C ASP A 653 11.15 -9.37 -3.35
N ILE A 654 11.96 -8.32 -3.45
CA ILE A 654 11.74 -7.06 -2.72
C ILE A 654 10.40 -6.44 -3.11
N SER A 655 10.10 -6.37 -4.40
CA SER A 655 8.81 -5.86 -4.90
C SER A 655 7.63 -6.68 -4.41
N GLY A 656 7.81 -7.99 -4.25
CA GLY A 656 6.82 -8.89 -3.66
C GLY A 656 6.56 -8.61 -2.18
N GLN A 657 7.60 -8.33 -1.43
CA GLN A 657 7.47 -7.95 -0.01
C GLN A 657 6.72 -6.61 0.14
N GLU A 658 6.98 -5.64 -0.72
CA GLU A 658 6.26 -4.36 -0.71
C GLU A 658 4.75 -4.54 -0.92
N ILE A 659 4.33 -5.44 -1.82
CA ILE A 659 2.91 -5.75 -2.03
C ILE A 659 2.30 -6.46 -0.83
N LEU A 660 3.01 -7.41 -0.23
CA LEU A 660 2.54 -8.08 0.98
C LEU A 660 2.34 -7.07 2.13
N VAL A 661 3.28 -6.14 2.31
CA VAL A 661 3.16 -5.05 3.29
C VAL A 661 1.99 -4.13 2.94
N GLY A 662 1.80 -3.79 1.66
CA GLY A 662 0.67 -2.96 1.20
C GLY A 662 -0.70 -3.61 1.38
N THR A 663 -0.79 -4.96 1.32
CA THR A 663 -2.03 -5.72 1.53
C THR A 663 -2.25 -6.14 2.99
N ALA A 664 -1.23 -6.10 3.82
CA ALA A 664 -1.33 -6.48 5.25
C ALA A 664 -2.47 -5.79 6.02
N PRO A 665 -2.81 -4.50 5.76
CA PRO A 665 -3.95 -3.84 6.39
C PRO A 665 -5.30 -4.51 6.12
N LEU A 666 -5.44 -5.22 5.02
CA LEU A 666 -6.69 -5.88 4.62
C LEU A 666 -6.88 -7.24 5.33
N ALA A 667 -5.80 -7.88 5.76
CA ALA A 667 -5.86 -9.19 6.39
C ALA A 667 -6.76 -9.25 7.66
N PRO A 668 -6.65 -8.34 8.63
CA PRO A 668 -7.54 -8.34 9.79
C PRO A 668 -8.99 -8.05 9.42
N LEU A 669 -9.25 -7.19 8.41
CA LEU A 669 -10.59 -6.91 7.92
C LEU A 669 -11.21 -8.15 7.26
N ILE A 670 -10.45 -8.87 6.43
CA ILE A 670 -10.89 -10.10 5.78
C ILE A 670 -11.20 -11.18 6.82
N ALA A 671 -10.28 -11.42 7.75
CA ALA A 671 -10.48 -12.41 8.81
C ALA A 671 -11.72 -12.12 9.65
N THR A 672 -11.92 -10.85 10.02
CA THR A 672 -13.10 -10.39 10.74
C THR A 672 -14.36 -10.52 9.89
N GLY A 673 -14.32 -10.11 8.62
CA GLY A 673 -15.43 -10.26 7.69
C GLY A 673 -15.90 -11.72 7.56
N MET A 674 -14.95 -12.67 7.43
CA MET A 674 -15.27 -14.10 7.40
C MET A 674 -15.87 -14.59 8.70
N LEU A 675 -15.34 -14.19 9.84
CA LEU A 675 -15.84 -14.55 11.16
C LEU A 675 -17.25 -14.01 11.39
N LEU A 676 -17.48 -12.74 11.05
CA LEU A 676 -18.77 -12.09 11.15
C LEU A 676 -19.78 -12.76 10.22
N THR A 677 -19.42 -13.02 8.95
CA THR A 677 -20.25 -13.75 7.97
C THR A 677 -20.67 -15.13 8.53
N ALA A 678 -19.75 -15.88 9.14
CA ALA A 678 -20.07 -17.14 9.77
C ALA A 678 -21.06 -16.96 10.93
N ALA A 679 -20.85 -15.94 11.78
CA ALA A 679 -21.72 -15.61 12.91
C ALA A 679 -23.11 -15.14 12.43
N GLY A 680 -23.19 -14.32 11.39
CA GLY A 680 -24.43 -13.83 10.80
C GLY A 680 -25.28 -14.96 10.21
N ILE A 681 -24.67 -15.82 9.41
CA ILE A 681 -25.33 -17.02 8.85
C ILE A 681 -25.82 -17.94 9.99
N TYR A 682 -24.96 -18.22 10.98
CA TYR A 682 -25.32 -19.01 12.15
C TYR A 682 -26.51 -18.40 12.89
N GLY A 683 -26.47 -17.09 13.17
CA GLY A 683 -27.52 -16.38 13.91
C GLY A 683 -28.87 -16.42 13.19
N VAL A 684 -28.88 -16.17 11.87
CA VAL A 684 -30.12 -16.24 11.05
C VAL A 684 -30.70 -17.64 11.05
N LEU A 685 -29.85 -18.68 10.89
CA LEU A 685 -30.30 -20.07 10.87
C LEU A 685 -30.78 -20.57 12.22
N ALA A 686 -30.01 -20.33 13.27
CA ALA A 686 -30.36 -20.72 14.62
C ALA A 686 -31.73 -20.15 15.02
N PHE A 687 -31.98 -18.89 14.67
CA PHE A 687 -33.28 -18.25 14.91
C PHE A 687 -34.40 -18.84 14.03
N ALA A 688 -34.14 -19.06 12.73
CA ALA A 688 -35.15 -19.66 11.86
C ALA A 688 -35.54 -21.07 12.30
N ILE A 689 -34.60 -21.86 12.79
CA ILE A 689 -34.81 -23.19 13.33
C ILE A 689 -35.61 -23.13 14.64
N ALA A 690 -35.21 -22.26 15.57
CA ALA A 690 -35.89 -22.11 16.87
C ALA A 690 -37.36 -21.74 16.65
N ARG A 691 -37.68 -20.87 15.72
CA ARG A 691 -39.05 -20.42 15.44
C ARG A 691 -39.90 -21.47 14.72
N ARG A 692 -39.28 -22.31 13.87
CA ARG A 692 -39.95 -23.36 13.09
C ARG A 692 -39.82 -24.72 13.76
N SER A 693 -39.34 -24.80 15.00
CA SER A 693 -39.12 -26.06 15.71
C SER A 693 -40.38 -26.91 15.77
N ARG A 694 -41.54 -26.28 16.01
CA ARG A 694 -42.86 -26.93 16.08
C ARG A 694 -43.30 -27.44 14.69
N GLU A 695 -43.10 -26.66 13.64
CA GLU A 695 -43.33 -27.08 12.23
C GLU A 695 -42.42 -28.25 11.84
N PHE A 696 -41.14 -28.22 12.25
CA PHE A 696 -40.20 -29.30 11.98
C PHE A 696 -40.56 -30.56 12.79
N ALA A 697 -40.95 -30.40 14.04
CA ALA A 697 -41.39 -31.51 14.87
C ALA A 697 -42.65 -32.21 14.26
N VAL A 698 -43.63 -31.44 13.77
CA VAL A 698 -44.82 -31.96 13.06
C VAL A 698 -44.40 -32.71 11.81
N ARG A 699 -43.53 -32.13 11.00
CA ARG A 699 -43.08 -32.79 9.73
C ARG A 699 -42.32 -34.08 10.03
N VAL A 700 -41.46 -34.10 11.05
CA VAL A 700 -40.78 -35.35 11.47
C VAL A 700 -41.78 -36.39 11.98
N ALA A 701 -42.79 -35.97 12.75
CA ALA A 701 -43.83 -36.86 13.23
C ALA A 701 -44.69 -37.47 12.12
N ILE A 702 -44.87 -36.73 10.98
CA ILE A 702 -45.58 -37.21 9.80
C ILE A 702 -44.67 -38.02 8.83
N GLY A 703 -43.37 -38.26 9.23
CA GLY A 703 -42.46 -39.13 8.49
C GLY A 703 -41.47 -38.38 7.52
N ALA A 704 -41.34 -37.07 7.61
CA ALA A 704 -40.35 -36.36 6.83
C ALA A 704 -38.92 -36.78 7.20
N SER A 705 -38.10 -37.13 6.19
CA SER A 705 -36.70 -37.52 6.44
C SER A 705 -35.89 -36.35 6.94
N HIS A 706 -34.96 -36.59 7.86
CA HIS A 706 -34.01 -35.60 8.38
C HIS A 706 -33.23 -34.90 7.26
N ARG A 707 -32.91 -35.61 6.17
CA ARG A 707 -32.23 -35.06 4.99
C ARG A 707 -33.07 -33.98 4.32
N HIS A 708 -34.39 -34.13 4.26
CA HIS A 708 -35.27 -33.14 3.65
C HIS A 708 -35.30 -31.83 4.44
N ILE A 709 -35.34 -31.91 5.78
CA ILE A 709 -35.32 -30.72 6.66
C ILE A 709 -33.97 -30.02 6.59
N VAL A 710 -32.86 -30.77 6.62
CA VAL A 710 -31.51 -30.21 6.45
C VAL A 710 -31.39 -29.49 5.10
N ARG A 711 -31.87 -30.10 4.01
CA ARG A 711 -31.84 -29.49 2.66
C ARG A 711 -32.65 -28.19 2.63
N LEU A 712 -33.77 -28.08 3.31
CA LEU A 712 -34.59 -26.88 3.37
C LEU A 712 -33.87 -25.74 4.11
N VAL A 713 -33.18 -26.08 5.21
CA VAL A 713 -32.41 -25.12 5.99
C VAL A 713 -31.16 -24.65 5.22
N THR A 714 -30.43 -25.58 4.60
CA THR A 714 -29.21 -25.24 3.84
C THR A 714 -29.53 -24.44 2.56
N ALA A 715 -30.66 -24.73 1.88
CA ALA A 715 -31.08 -23.97 0.70
C ALA A 715 -31.29 -22.47 1.00
N HIS A 716 -31.71 -22.15 2.21
CA HIS A 716 -31.84 -20.75 2.64
C HIS A 716 -30.49 -20.04 2.75
N SER A 717 -29.50 -20.69 3.38
CA SER A 717 -28.11 -20.17 3.48
C SER A 717 -27.48 -19.99 2.10
N VAL A 718 -27.65 -20.97 1.22
CA VAL A 718 -27.11 -20.90 -0.15
C VAL A 718 -27.65 -19.68 -0.90
N ARG A 719 -28.95 -19.35 -0.77
CA ARG A 719 -29.54 -18.16 -1.38
C ARG A 719 -28.92 -16.86 -0.85
N LEU A 720 -28.71 -16.77 0.46
CA LEU A 720 -28.09 -15.59 1.09
C LEU A 720 -26.64 -15.42 0.64
N ILE A 721 -25.86 -16.52 0.61
CA ILE A 721 -24.48 -16.53 0.13
C ILE A 721 -24.43 -16.12 -1.36
N ALA A 722 -25.27 -16.72 -2.21
CA ALA A 722 -25.31 -16.37 -3.61
C ALA A 722 -25.67 -14.91 -3.85
N ALA A 723 -26.70 -14.39 -3.17
CA ALA A 723 -27.11 -12.99 -3.27
C ALA A 723 -25.96 -12.04 -2.82
N GLY A 724 -25.33 -12.32 -1.67
CA GLY A 724 -24.22 -11.53 -1.15
C GLY A 724 -23.00 -11.57 -2.06
N THR A 725 -22.68 -12.74 -2.62
CA THR A 725 -21.58 -12.89 -3.58
C THR A 725 -21.82 -12.08 -4.85
N ILE A 726 -23.03 -12.16 -5.44
CA ILE A 726 -23.39 -11.38 -6.63
C ILE A 726 -23.29 -9.87 -6.35
N CYS A 727 -23.85 -9.43 -5.22
CA CYS A 727 -23.73 -8.02 -4.80
C CYS A 727 -22.27 -7.61 -4.60
N GLY A 728 -21.43 -8.44 -3.96
CA GLY A 728 -20.01 -8.17 -3.71
C GLY A 728 -19.19 -8.07 -4.99
N ILE A 729 -19.46 -8.91 -5.97
CA ILE A 729 -18.88 -8.82 -7.32
C ILE A 729 -19.28 -7.48 -7.95
N GLY A 730 -20.56 -7.09 -7.89
CA GLY A 730 -21.04 -5.80 -8.39
C GLY A 730 -20.36 -4.60 -7.74
N VAL A 731 -20.20 -4.63 -6.40
CA VAL A 731 -19.48 -3.60 -5.64
C VAL A 731 -18.02 -3.50 -6.10
N THR A 732 -17.34 -4.63 -6.32
CA THR A 732 -15.95 -4.64 -6.78
C THR A 732 -15.80 -4.00 -8.16
N PHE A 733 -16.70 -4.29 -9.10
CA PHE A 733 -16.70 -3.64 -10.42
C PHE A 733 -16.98 -2.14 -10.35
N ALA A 734 -17.93 -1.72 -9.52
CA ALA A 734 -18.23 -0.30 -9.30
C ALA A 734 -17.01 0.44 -8.72
N LEU A 735 -16.35 -0.17 -7.74
CA LEU A 735 -15.14 0.35 -7.13
C LEU A 735 -14.00 0.48 -8.14
N GLY A 736 -13.78 -0.53 -8.98
CA GLY A 736 -12.79 -0.49 -10.05
C GLY A 736 -13.03 0.68 -11.04
N ARG A 737 -14.29 0.98 -11.36
CA ARG A 737 -14.62 2.15 -12.20
C ARG A 737 -14.29 3.48 -11.53
N VAL A 738 -14.62 3.62 -10.24
CA VAL A 738 -14.34 4.85 -9.47
C VAL A 738 -12.84 5.10 -9.38
N VAL A 739 -12.04 4.08 -9.08
CA VAL A 739 -10.58 4.22 -8.98
C VAL A 739 -9.95 4.57 -10.33
N ARG A 740 -10.43 4.00 -11.43
CA ARG A 740 -9.98 4.39 -12.78
C ARG A 740 -10.32 5.84 -13.10
N ALA A 741 -11.51 6.28 -12.78
CA ALA A 741 -11.96 7.66 -13.01
C ALA A 741 -11.17 8.68 -12.20
N SER A 742 -10.66 8.32 -11.02
CA SER A 742 -9.79 9.16 -10.17
C SER A 742 -8.31 9.20 -10.60
N GLY A 743 -7.96 8.66 -11.77
CA GLY A 743 -6.58 8.63 -12.27
C GLY A 743 -5.68 7.59 -11.58
N GLY A 744 -6.24 6.74 -10.75
CA GLY A 744 -5.57 5.58 -10.15
C GLY A 744 -5.36 4.50 -11.21
N GLY A 745 -4.28 4.62 -11.97
CA GLY A 745 -3.93 3.66 -13.02
C GLY A 745 -3.40 2.33 -12.48
N GLY A 746 -4.23 1.57 -11.77
CA GLY A 746 -3.84 0.24 -11.31
C GLY A 746 -4.65 -0.85 -11.99
N SER A 747 -4.01 -1.69 -12.78
CA SER A 747 -4.59 -2.93 -13.31
C SER A 747 -5.00 -3.94 -12.22
N PHE A 748 -4.61 -3.68 -10.96
CA PHE A 748 -4.97 -4.53 -9.80
C PHE A 748 -6.46 -4.45 -9.42
N LEU A 749 -7.22 -3.50 -9.98
CA LEU A 749 -8.68 -3.42 -9.83
C LEU A 749 -9.44 -3.86 -11.08
N ASP A 750 -8.77 -4.45 -12.06
CA ASP A 750 -9.39 -5.22 -13.15
C ASP A 750 -9.34 -6.72 -12.78
N PRO A 751 -10.29 -7.20 -11.97
CA PRO A 751 -10.24 -8.56 -11.49
C PRO A 751 -10.58 -9.50 -12.66
N GLU A 752 -9.65 -10.38 -12.96
CA GLU A 752 -9.94 -11.50 -13.83
C GLU A 752 -10.90 -12.48 -13.15
N TRP A 753 -11.56 -13.31 -13.93
CA TRP A 753 -12.48 -14.33 -13.41
C TRP A 753 -11.82 -15.24 -12.36
N THR A 754 -10.49 -15.48 -12.46
CA THR A 754 -9.70 -16.26 -11.50
C THR A 754 -9.66 -15.60 -10.11
N ALA A 755 -9.69 -14.28 -10.04
CA ALA A 755 -9.71 -13.54 -8.77
C ALA A 755 -11.04 -13.69 -8.02
N PHE A 756 -12.13 -14.09 -8.71
CA PHE A 756 -13.40 -14.36 -8.08
C PHE A 756 -13.55 -15.79 -7.58
N ALA A 757 -12.84 -16.75 -8.17
CA ALA A 757 -13.00 -18.16 -7.85
C ALA A 757 -12.61 -18.47 -6.37
N ALA A 758 -11.46 -18.00 -5.92
CA ALA A 758 -11.00 -18.24 -4.55
C ALA A 758 -11.95 -17.64 -3.48
N PRO A 759 -12.39 -16.37 -3.57
CA PRO A 759 -13.40 -15.80 -2.68
C PRO A 759 -14.70 -16.60 -2.62
N VAL A 760 -15.22 -17.03 -3.77
CA VAL A 760 -16.45 -17.84 -3.83
C VAL A 760 -16.27 -19.17 -3.10
N VAL A 761 -15.15 -19.87 -3.33
CA VAL A 761 -14.85 -21.15 -2.66
C VAL A 761 -14.67 -20.96 -1.15
N ILE A 762 -13.92 -19.95 -0.74
CA ILE A 762 -13.71 -19.64 0.69
C ILE A 762 -15.04 -19.39 1.40
N LEU A 763 -15.91 -18.55 0.80
CA LEU A 763 -17.21 -18.25 1.39
C LEU A 763 -18.17 -19.44 1.36
N ALA A 764 -18.11 -20.27 0.33
CA ALA A 764 -18.87 -21.53 0.32
C ALA A 764 -18.45 -22.45 1.47
N ILE A 765 -17.15 -22.56 1.76
CA ILE A 765 -16.63 -23.33 2.89
C ILE A 765 -17.08 -22.72 4.21
N VAL A 766 -16.89 -21.40 4.41
CA VAL A 766 -17.31 -20.69 5.62
C VAL A 766 -18.81 -20.85 5.85
N GLY A 767 -19.61 -20.66 4.80
CA GLY A 767 -21.05 -20.83 4.85
C GLY A 767 -21.49 -22.28 5.16
N ALA A 768 -20.82 -23.27 4.57
CA ALA A 768 -21.07 -24.68 4.87
C ALA A 768 -20.77 -24.99 6.35
N VAL A 769 -19.63 -24.55 6.86
CA VAL A 769 -19.26 -24.73 8.29
C VAL A 769 -20.25 -24.03 9.22
N ALA A 770 -20.62 -22.79 8.90
CA ALA A 770 -21.58 -22.02 9.70
C ALA A 770 -22.99 -22.64 9.72
N THR A 771 -23.37 -23.37 8.68
CA THR A 771 -24.67 -24.06 8.59
C THR A 771 -24.70 -25.44 9.28
N LEU A 772 -23.54 -26.12 9.39
CA LEU A 772 -23.45 -27.45 9.98
C LEU A 772 -23.91 -27.51 11.43
N VAL A 773 -23.53 -26.53 12.25
CA VAL A 773 -23.83 -26.52 13.69
C VAL A 773 -25.34 -26.35 13.94
N PRO A 774 -26.05 -25.37 13.31
CA PRO A 774 -27.50 -25.26 13.42
C PRO A 774 -28.23 -26.49 12.85
N ALA A 775 -27.75 -26.99 11.70
CA ALA A 775 -28.37 -28.18 11.05
C ALA A 775 -28.30 -29.44 11.94
N ARG A 776 -27.19 -29.66 12.64
CA ARG A 776 -27.08 -30.77 13.62
C ARG A 776 -28.05 -30.63 14.78
N ARG A 777 -28.41 -29.43 15.21
CA ARG A 777 -29.45 -29.22 16.27
C ARG A 777 -30.82 -29.66 15.79
N VAL A 778 -31.15 -29.45 14.52
CA VAL A 778 -32.44 -29.93 13.93
C VAL A 778 -32.54 -31.44 14.01
N LEU A 779 -31.43 -32.15 13.83
CA LEU A 779 -31.38 -33.64 13.90
C LEU A 779 -31.64 -34.18 15.32
N ARG A 780 -31.52 -33.34 16.34
CA ARG A 780 -31.72 -33.71 17.76
C ARG A 780 -33.05 -33.24 18.31
N ILE A 781 -33.97 -32.74 17.50
CA ILE A 781 -35.32 -32.32 17.93
C ILE A 781 -36.13 -33.58 18.21
N ASP A 782 -36.52 -33.74 19.45
CA ASP A 782 -37.45 -34.77 19.90
C ASP A 782 -38.90 -34.28 19.68
N PRO A 783 -39.64 -34.89 18.73
CA PRO A 783 -41.02 -34.46 18.43
C PRO A 783 -41.95 -34.54 19.66
N ALA A 784 -41.74 -35.52 20.53
CA ALA A 784 -42.58 -35.74 21.71
C ALA A 784 -42.40 -34.65 22.77
N ARG A 785 -41.20 -34.10 22.91
CA ARG A 785 -40.93 -32.99 23.84
C ARG A 785 -41.45 -31.65 23.32
N VAL A 786 -41.33 -31.39 22.00
CA VAL A 786 -41.69 -30.10 21.39
C VAL A 786 -43.21 -29.96 21.24
N LEU A 787 -43.93 -31.04 21.08
CA LEU A 787 -45.41 -31.05 20.94
C LEU A 787 -46.13 -31.06 22.29
N ARG A 788 -45.44 -31.33 23.42
CA ARG A 788 -46.00 -31.24 24.78
C ARG A 788 -45.88 -29.86 25.43
N LEU A 789 -45.06 -28.96 24.84
CA LEU A 789 -44.93 -27.56 25.19
C LEU A 789 -45.77 -26.67 24.24
#